data_c32180aa451b04ef69201111464ef910
#
_entry.id   c32180aa451b04ef69201111464ef910
#
_cell.length_a   1.000
_cell.length_b   1.000
_cell.length_c   1.000
_cell.angle_alpha   90.00
_cell.angle_beta   90.00
_cell.angle_gamma   90.00
#
_symmetry.space_group_name_H-M   'P 1'
#
loop_
_entity.id
_entity.type
_entity.pdbx_description
1 polymer ?
#
loop_
_entity_poly.entity_id
_entity_poly.type
_entity_poly.pdbx_seq_one_letter_code
_entity_poly.pdbx_strand_id
1 'polypeptide(L)'
;MHPKRTPGTCFPGRGRPAPPRISVTVPEEVSQQEDLLVARSSELGGNSNTAVALTFNHALTAVRFVCGNDMREGTVKQVRLKNVYSRGTYNMGTQTWSGLDTPASFSQALDKVTTGTADEALTSEAQTFMMLPQRFPEGAQIEVLFTDDTHTGHTLIADIKGSEWPMGKTVTYKISSSSLNWTYTLDVTALADFTYTGGTQQYCVTSYRQNAQGEKEAAEWTAQYAEDGTTWTDTKPVWLTAFTASGTGGEFAQPCDATVEAQTGISNDLHENALKAATAKGSETTPYNLSNNTGGNTVENTANCYVVNAPGYYSLPLVYGNAIKNSATNASAYTSTVTGTNILNPFINHAGNGITDPYISGNGCTPAKAELVWQDAMNLVTDIKYNADSNGGNISFKVDRSSIRQGNAVIAIKDVSDAILWSWHVWVTDEDINNVIEITNHQNVKYNFMPVNLGQCDGNTITYEERSCKVKFIAGDQSKEITIKQLANVIATGSNAPFYQWGRKDPLYPSNGMGNTTKIWYDKEGIPSTANPMKGTFSAGNDCIKNCILNPNLMHNRYNGDYTYYNLWSADNKTTSANDNPVNKTIYDPCPVGFKLPASNAFTGFTTTGESVSSSTQVNGTWSSSEKGWYFYTNSEKTQSIFFPALGYRSYSTMRPGSIGTQGCFWSAHPVAKGNNYYLRTSSVDVQPTYMAVSYTH
;
A
#
# COMPACT_ATOMS: atom_id res chain seq x y z
N MET A 1 -57.12 21.38 -0.71
CA MET A 1 -57.45 20.10 -0.10
C MET A 1 -56.81 20.04 1.28
N HIS A 2 -57.58 19.73 2.37
CA HIS A 2 -57.00 19.62 3.70
C HIS A 2 -56.36 18.23 3.87
N PRO A 3 -55.11 18.15 4.29
CA PRO A 3 -54.50 16.85 4.55
C PRO A 3 -55.16 16.17 5.77
N LYS A 4 -55.55 14.91 5.65
CA LYS A 4 -55.97 14.08 6.77
C LYS A 4 -54.80 13.92 7.73
N ARG A 5 -54.98 14.38 8.99
CA ARG A 5 -54.06 14.18 10.08
C ARG A 5 -54.09 12.70 10.49
N THR A 6 -53.02 11.98 10.27
CA THR A 6 -52.76 10.74 11.01
C THR A 6 -52.32 11.11 12.44
N PRO A 7 -52.96 10.58 13.52
CA PRO A 7 -52.62 10.92 14.88
C PRO A 7 -51.16 10.56 15.21
N GLY A 8 -50.39 11.54 15.63
CA GLY A 8 -49.05 11.28 16.15
C GLY A 8 -49.13 10.53 17.48
N THR A 9 -48.68 9.29 17.51
CA THR A 9 -48.50 8.52 18.74
C THR A 9 -47.28 8.96 19.46
N CYS A 10 -47.40 9.70 20.55
CA CYS A 10 -46.36 9.90 21.57
C CYS A 10 -46.35 8.69 22.49
N PHE A 11 -45.22 8.00 22.58
CA PHE A 11 -45.01 6.96 23.60
C PHE A 11 -44.05 7.47 24.67
N PRO A 12 -44.44 7.44 25.97
CA PRO A 12 -43.53 7.67 27.07
C PRO A 12 -42.87 6.36 27.52
N GLY A 13 -41.56 6.29 27.57
CA GLY A 13 -40.84 5.37 28.43
C GLY A 13 -39.95 4.29 27.78
N ARG A 14 -38.67 4.36 28.09
CA ARG A 14 -37.61 3.35 28.21
C ARG A 14 -37.42 2.39 27.02
N GLY A 15 -36.49 2.71 26.17
CA GLY A 15 -36.04 1.96 25.02
C GLY A 15 -36.43 2.71 23.71
N ARG A 16 -35.46 2.99 22.82
CA ARG A 16 -35.80 3.62 21.54
C ARG A 16 -36.72 2.64 20.76
N PRO A 17 -37.99 2.96 20.56
CA PRO A 17 -38.84 2.12 19.71
C PRO A 17 -38.25 2.16 18.32
N ALA A 18 -38.39 1.05 17.58
CA ALA A 18 -38.05 1.02 16.17
C ALA A 18 -38.75 2.18 15.45
N PRO A 19 -38.09 2.86 14.51
CA PRO A 19 -38.69 3.97 13.79
C PRO A 19 -40.03 3.57 13.19
N PRO A 20 -41.08 4.42 13.27
CA PRO A 20 -42.40 4.10 12.69
C PRO A 20 -42.27 3.77 11.20
N ARG A 21 -43.05 2.80 10.79
CA ARG A 21 -43.17 2.43 9.36
C ARG A 21 -44.57 2.73 8.91
N ILE A 22 -44.71 3.29 7.73
CA ILE A 22 -45.98 3.61 7.09
C ILE A 22 -46.14 2.71 5.89
N SER A 23 -47.14 1.82 5.89
CA SER A 23 -47.50 1.03 4.71
C SER A 23 -48.46 1.84 3.86
N VAL A 24 -48.14 1.98 2.60
CA VAL A 24 -48.92 2.74 1.62
C VAL A 24 -49.31 1.81 0.49
N THR A 25 -50.56 1.88 0.09
CA THR A 25 -51.08 1.32 -1.16
C THR A 25 -51.63 2.48 -1.96
N VAL A 26 -51.12 2.66 -3.18
CA VAL A 26 -51.58 3.72 -4.08
C VAL A 26 -52.95 3.32 -4.63
N PRO A 27 -53.97 4.18 -4.48
CA PRO A 27 -55.31 3.91 -5.05
C PRO A 27 -55.27 3.83 -6.60
N GLU A 28 -56.09 2.95 -7.17
CA GLU A 28 -56.19 2.81 -8.65
C GLU A 28 -56.72 4.08 -9.31
N GLU A 29 -57.69 4.73 -8.67
CA GLU A 29 -58.26 5.98 -9.11
C GLU A 29 -57.33 7.16 -8.81
N VAL A 30 -56.82 7.87 -9.81
CA VAL A 30 -55.88 8.97 -9.66
C VAL A 30 -56.45 10.10 -8.79
N SER A 31 -57.76 10.36 -8.88
CA SER A 31 -58.46 11.36 -8.05
C SER A 31 -58.47 11.05 -6.55
N GLN A 32 -58.20 9.82 -6.17
CA GLN A 32 -58.08 9.38 -4.76
C GLN A 32 -56.63 9.29 -4.28
N GLN A 33 -55.66 9.53 -5.15
CA GLN A 33 -54.27 9.50 -4.79
C GLN A 33 -53.88 10.79 -4.03
N GLU A 34 -53.46 10.62 -2.79
CA GLU A 34 -53.02 11.71 -1.92
C GLU A 34 -51.48 11.66 -1.78
N ASP A 35 -50.88 12.82 -1.68
CA ASP A 35 -49.45 12.91 -1.42
C ASP A 35 -49.13 12.56 0.04
N LEU A 36 -47.99 11.90 0.25
CA LEU A 36 -47.46 11.58 1.58
C LEU A 36 -46.41 12.61 1.99
N LEU A 37 -46.76 13.48 2.92
CA LEU A 37 -45.84 14.43 3.52
C LEU A 37 -45.26 13.88 4.79
N VAL A 38 -43.95 13.88 4.89
CA VAL A 38 -43.19 13.37 6.03
C VAL A 38 -42.26 14.43 6.61
N ALA A 39 -42.18 14.51 7.92
CA ALA A 39 -41.27 15.39 8.61
C ALA A 39 -40.58 14.68 9.77
N ARG A 40 -39.33 15.02 10.00
CA ARG A 40 -38.55 14.51 11.11
C ARG A 40 -37.80 15.68 11.77
N SER A 41 -37.95 15.80 13.07
CA SER A 41 -37.11 16.71 13.88
C SER A 41 -35.81 16.00 14.27
N SER A 42 -34.80 16.79 14.64
CA SER A 42 -33.67 16.30 15.45
C SER A 42 -34.17 15.84 16.83
N GLU A 43 -33.35 15.12 17.57
CA GLU A 43 -33.67 14.77 18.98
C GLU A 43 -33.83 16.05 19.81
N LEU A 44 -34.91 16.09 20.55
CA LEU A 44 -35.30 17.24 21.42
C LEU A 44 -35.45 16.75 22.84
N GLY A 45 -35.03 17.58 23.80
CA GLY A 45 -35.26 17.31 25.21
C GLY A 45 -36.74 17.35 25.52
N GLY A 46 -37.26 16.30 26.19
CA GLY A 46 -38.69 16.18 26.51
C GLY A 46 -39.25 17.25 27.45
N ASN A 47 -38.42 18.13 28.00
CA ASN A 47 -38.76 19.27 28.86
C ASN A 47 -38.62 20.63 28.13
N SER A 48 -38.45 20.63 26.82
CA SER A 48 -38.36 21.88 26.05
C SER A 48 -39.78 22.40 25.74
N ASN A 49 -40.04 23.67 26.07
CA ASN A 49 -41.26 24.38 25.68
C ASN A 49 -41.10 25.17 24.36
N THR A 50 -40.01 24.99 23.63
CA THR A 50 -39.78 25.65 22.36
C THR A 50 -40.57 24.99 21.24
N ALA A 51 -41.12 25.80 20.34
CA ALA A 51 -41.80 25.27 19.14
C ALA A 51 -40.80 24.48 18.28
N VAL A 52 -41.21 23.28 17.84
CA VAL A 52 -40.41 22.43 16.97
C VAL A 52 -40.70 22.81 15.52
N ALA A 53 -39.70 23.32 14.83
CA ALA A 53 -39.78 23.54 13.40
C ALA A 53 -39.72 22.19 12.67
N LEU A 54 -40.75 21.87 11.91
CA LEU A 54 -40.81 20.68 11.08
C LEU A 54 -40.81 21.10 9.61
N THR A 55 -39.83 20.57 8.84
CA THR A 55 -39.84 20.67 7.38
C THR A 55 -40.48 19.41 6.84
N PHE A 56 -41.58 19.57 6.12
CA PHE A 56 -42.25 18.47 5.46
C PHE A 56 -41.68 18.24 4.07
N ASN A 57 -41.36 17.00 3.79
CA ASN A 57 -40.86 16.55 2.52
C ASN A 57 -41.87 15.59 1.86
N HIS A 58 -41.96 15.65 0.56
CA HIS A 58 -42.75 14.72 -0.22
C HIS A 58 -42.09 13.34 -0.22
N ALA A 59 -42.80 12.32 0.15
CA ALA A 59 -42.30 10.94 0.15
C ALA A 59 -42.76 10.12 -1.07
N LEU A 60 -43.68 10.65 -1.88
CA LEU A 60 -44.07 10.09 -3.15
C LEU A 60 -43.47 10.81 -4.34
N THR A 61 -43.67 10.28 -5.53
CA THR A 61 -43.30 10.89 -6.80
C THR A 61 -44.55 11.36 -7.53
N ALA A 62 -44.58 12.60 -7.93
CA ALA A 62 -45.62 13.15 -8.80
C ALA A 62 -45.30 12.83 -10.26
N VAL A 63 -46.24 12.25 -11.01
CA VAL A 63 -46.04 11.92 -12.43
C VAL A 63 -47.04 12.67 -13.27
N ARG A 64 -46.48 13.42 -14.25
CA ARG A 64 -47.29 14.28 -15.17
C ARG A 64 -46.92 14.00 -16.61
N PHE A 65 -47.78 14.45 -17.50
CA PHE A 65 -47.65 14.26 -18.94
C PHE A 65 -47.79 15.60 -19.67
N VAL A 66 -46.89 15.85 -20.63
CA VAL A 66 -46.90 17.04 -21.51
C VAL A 66 -46.66 16.60 -22.94
N CYS A 67 -46.94 17.46 -23.89
CA CYS A 67 -46.60 17.25 -25.30
C CYS A 67 -45.09 17.29 -25.49
N GLY A 68 -44.55 16.36 -26.24
CA GLY A 68 -43.19 16.39 -26.78
C GLY A 68 -43.07 17.40 -27.95
N ASN A 69 -41.88 17.53 -28.50
CA ASN A 69 -41.59 18.50 -29.57
C ASN A 69 -42.23 18.16 -30.90
N ASP A 70 -42.64 16.91 -31.09
CA ASP A 70 -43.16 16.35 -32.33
C ASP A 70 -44.56 15.70 -32.15
N MET A 71 -45.27 16.12 -31.11
CA MET A 71 -46.65 15.74 -30.91
C MET A 71 -47.55 16.40 -31.98
N ARG A 72 -48.40 15.61 -32.62
CA ARG A 72 -49.37 16.12 -33.56
C ARG A 72 -50.58 16.71 -32.86
N GLU A 73 -51.30 17.60 -33.55
CA GLU A 73 -52.64 18.04 -33.16
C GLU A 73 -53.60 16.83 -33.09
N GLY A 74 -54.42 16.78 -32.04
CA GLY A 74 -55.36 15.68 -31.83
C GLY A 74 -55.91 15.65 -30.40
N THR A 75 -56.40 14.51 -29.98
CA THR A 75 -56.98 14.33 -28.64
C THR A 75 -56.31 13.17 -27.90
N VAL A 76 -55.71 13.47 -26.77
CA VAL A 76 -55.25 12.44 -25.81
C VAL A 76 -56.46 12.00 -24.98
N LYS A 77 -56.92 10.77 -25.22
CA LYS A 77 -58.11 10.22 -24.56
C LYS A 77 -57.82 9.70 -23.16
N GLN A 78 -56.66 9.04 -22.98
CA GLN A 78 -56.29 8.39 -21.72
C GLN A 78 -54.78 8.27 -21.63
N VAL A 79 -54.28 8.38 -20.43
CA VAL A 79 -52.91 7.94 -20.08
C VAL A 79 -53.00 6.81 -19.05
N ARG A 80 -52.16 5.79 -19.21
CA ARG A 80 -52.13 4.62 -18.33
C ARG A 80 -50.68 4.29 -17.98
N LEU A 81 -50.40 4.17 -16.67
CA LEU A 81 -49.19 3.57 -16.14
C LEU A 81 -49.48 2.10 -15.91
N LYS A 82 -48.70 1.22 -16.51
CA LYS A 82 -48.94 -0.23 -16.49
C LYS A 82 -47.80 -0.94 -15.80
N ASN A 83 -48.16 -1.94 -14.96
CA ASN A 83 -47.22 -2.83 -14.31
C ASN A 83 -46.19 -2.11 -13.45
N VAL A 84 -46.63 -1.14 -12.65
CA VAL A 84 -45.78 -0.42 -11.67
C VAL A 84 -46.19 -0.82 -10.24
N TYR A 85 -45.26 -0.85 -9.29
CA TYR A 85 -45.56 -1.24 -7.90
C TYR A 85 -46.52 -0.27 -7.25
N SER A 86 -47.59 -0.83 -6.64
CA SER A 86 -48.66 -0.08 -5.99
C SER A 86 -48.57 -0.06 -4.48
N ARG A 87 -47.78 -0.96 -3.85
CA ARG A 87 -47.66 -1.08 -2.41
C ARG A 87 -46.22 -1.02 -1.97
N GLY A 88 -45.97 -0.36 -0.82
CA GLY A 88 -44.64 -0.25 -0.22
C GLY A 88 -44.69 0.21 1.24
N THR A 89 -43.57 0.13 1.92
CA THR A 89 -43.44 0.55 3.30
C THR A 89 -42.38 1.63 3.42
N TYR A 90 -42.79 2.79 3.91
CA TYR A 90 -41.87 3.91 4.22
C TYR A 90 -41.34 3.82 5.65
N ASN A 91 -40.06 3.85 5.81
CA ASN A 91 -39.39 3.90 7.13
C ASN A 91 -39.09 5.35 7.52
N MET A 92 -39.75 5.86 8.56
CA MET A 92 -39.58 7.23 9.04
C MET A 92 -38.17 7.49 9.60
N GLY A 93 -37.47 6.46 10.09
CA GLY A 93 -36.15 6.58 10.65
C GLY A 93 -35.04 6.74 9.60
N THR A 94 -35.07 5.90 8.56
CA THR A 94 -34.11 5.93 7.46
C THR A 94 -34.54 6.83 6.31
N GLN A 95 -35.84 7.25 6.30
CA GLN A 95 -36.46 8.02 5.22
C GLN A 95 -36.38 7.31 3.86
N THR A 96 -36.57 6.01 3.85
CA THR A 96 -36.46 5.16 2.66
C THR A 96 -37.68 4.28 2.49
N TRP A 97 -37.99 3.94 1.23
CA TRP A 97 -38.99 2.95 0.86
C TRP A 97 -38.36 1.56 0.82
N SER A 98 -39.17 0.56 1.16
CA SER A 98 -38.82 -0.86 1.10
C SER A 98 -40.04 -1.72 0.90
N GLY A 99 -39.84 -3.00 0.49
CA GLY A 99 -40.92 -3.94 0.29
C GLY A 99 -41.90 -3.47 -0.76
N LEU A 100 -41.38 -2.91 -1.85
CA LEU A 100 -42.19 -2.55 -3.01
C LEU A 100 -42.69 -3.81 -3.67
N ASP A 101 -44.02 -3.96 -3.79
CA ASP A 101 -44.65 -5.14 -4.37
C ASP A 101 -46.00 -4.79 -5.00
N THR A 102 -46.71 -5.81 -5.46
CA THR A 102 -48.06 -5.73 -6.06
C THR A 102 -48.05 -4.79 -7.27
N PRO A 103 -47.47 -5.23 -8.43
CA PRO A 103 -47.61 -4.49 -9.66
C PRO A 103 -49.07 -4.27 -10.04
N ALA A 104 -49.43 -3.04 -10.40
CA ALA A 104 -50.76 -2.62 -10.76
C ALA A 104 -50.75 -1.68 -11.97
N SER A 105 -51.91 -1.33 -12.46
CA SER A 105 -52.10 -0.36 -13.55
C SER A 105 -52.97 0.79 -13.09
N PHE A 106 -52.60 2.01 -13.44
CA PHE A 106 -53.29 3.24 -13.08
C PHE A 106 -53.72 3.96 -14.37
N SER A 107 -54.96 4.36 -14.48
CA SER A 107 -55.49 4.99 -15.69
C SER A 107 -56.13 6.34 -15.35
N GLN A 108 -55.86 7.33 -16.19
CA GLN A 108 -56.50 8.65 -16.13
C GLN A 108 -57.10 9.00 -17.47
N ALA A 109 -58.42 9.09 -17.52
CA ALA A 109 -59.11 9.61 -18.66
C ALA A 109 -58.86 11.14 -18.76
N LEU A 110 -58.53 11.63 -19.91
CA LEU A 110 -58.16 13.03 -20.12
C LEU A 110 -59.13 13.76 -21.07
N ASP A 111 -59.46 13.15 -22.21
CA ASP A 111 -60.17 13.80 -23.33
C ASP A 111 -59.58 15.19 -23.66
N LYS A 112 -58.28 15.30 -23.53
CA LYS A 112 -57.54 16.56 -23.70
C LYS A 112 -57.23 16.78 -25.18
N VAL A 113 -57.86 17.80 -25.75
CA VAL A 113 -57.44 18.29 -27.07
C VAL A 113 -56.11 19.00 -26.94
N THR A 114 -55.18 18.69 -27.81
CA THR A 114 -53.85 19.32 -27.88
C THR A 114 -53.57 19.87 -29.25
N THR A 115 -52.91 21.03 -29.31
CA THR A 115 -52.39 21.64 -30.53
C THR A 115 -51.04 21.07 -30.96
N GLY A 116 -50.47 20.12 -30.17
CA GLY A 116 -49.14 19.59 -30.40
C GLY A 116 -48.01 20.54 -30.00
N THR A 117 -48.33 21.65 -29.34
CA THR A 117 -47.27 22.57 -28.87
C THR A 117 -46.41 21.91 -27.79
N ALA A 118 -45.11 21.94 -27.98
CA ALA A 118 -44.14 21.40 -27.02
C ALA A 118 -44.40 21.93 -25.60
N ASP A 119 -44.32 21.07 -24.62
CA ASP A 119 -44.54 21.35 -23.19
C ASP A 119 -45.96 21.77 -22.83
N GLU A 120 -46.96 21.67 -23.77
CA GLU A 120 -48.37 21.82 -23.45
C GLU A 120 -48.77 20.70 -22.44
N ALA A 121 -49.37 21.11 -21.31
CA ALA A 121 -49.79 20.18 -20.28
C ALA A 121 -50.95 19.26 -20.75
N LEU A 122 -50.72 17.96 -20.76
CA LEU A 122 -51.73 16.94 -21.04
C LEU A 122 -52.50 16.55 -19.78
N THR A 123 -51.89 16.61 -18.61
CA THR A 123 -52.53 16.37 -17.32
C THR A 123 -52.58 17.67 -16.49
N SER A 124 -53.74 17.93 -15.88
CA SER A 124 -53.89 19.00 -14.89
C SER A 124 -53.32 18.58 -13.51
N GLU A 125 -53.28 19.52 -12.57
CA GLU A 125 -52.86 19.19 -11.19
C GLU A 125 -53.69 18.09 -10.55
N ALA A 126 -55.03 18.11 -10.77
CA ALA A 126 -55.93 17.09 -10.24
C ALA A 126 -55.77 15.72 -10.92
N GLN A 127 -55.09 15.67 -12.06
CA GLN A 127 -54.84 14.46 -12.86
C GLN A 127 -53.38 13.99 -12.71
N THR A 128 -52.62 14.56 -11.75
CA THR A 128 -51.24 14.14 -11.43
C THR A 128 -51.31 12.80 -10.69
N PHE A 129 -50.55 11.82 -11.17
CA PHE A 129 -50.40 10.55 -10.48
C PHE A 129 -49.44 10.72 -9.29
N MET A 130 -49.87 10.31 -8.09
CA MET A 130 -49.02 10.27 -6.90
C MET A 130 -48.58 8.84 -6.65
N MET A 131 -47.36 8.52 -7.07
CA MET A 131 -46.85 7.17 -7.14
C MET A 131 -45.76 6.89 -6.15
N LEU A 132 -45.52 5.61 -5.81
CA LEU A 132 -44.36 5.22 -5.00
C LEU A 132 -43.08 5.46 -5.76
N PRO A 133 -42.06 6.02 -5.13
CA PRO A 133 -40.69 6.04 -5.66
C PRO A 133 -40.24 4.59 -5.88
N GLN A 134 -39.82 4.23 -7.09
CA GLN A 134 -39.55 2.85 -7.44
C GLN A 134 -38.65 2.73 -8.65
N ARG A 135 -37.83 1.67 -8.67
CA ARG A 135 -37.31 1.09 -9.89
C ARG A 135 -38.43 0.24 -10.53
N PHE A 136 -38.60 0.37 -11.82
CA PHE A 136 -39.68 -0.31 -12.48
C PHE A 136 -39.44 -1.81 -12.63
N PRO A 137 -40.48 -2.63 -12.39
CA PRO A 137 -40.44 -4.05 -12.69
C PRO A 137 -40.40 -4.32 -14.21
N GLU A 138 -40.02 -5.53 -14.56
CA GLU A 138 -40.09 -5.98 -15.96
C GLU A 138 -41.52 -5.81 -16.52
N GLY A 139 -41.62 -5.27 -17.73
CA GLY A 139 -42.90 -5.01 -18.38
C GLY A 139 -43.64 -3.75 -17.89
N ALA A 140 -42.96 -2.85 -17.16
CA ALA A 140 -43.53 -1.53 -16.84
C ALA A 140 -43.61 -0.67 -18.10
N GLN A 141 -44.75 -0.07 -18.35
CA GLN A 141 -45.06 0.66 -19.58
C GLN A 141 -45.93 1.90 -19.30
N ILE A 142 -45.82 2.89 -20.19
CA ILE A 142 -46.76 3.97 -20.34
C ILE A 142 -47.58 3.69 -21.62
N GLU A 143 -48.88 3.72 -21.50
CA GLU A 143 -49.82 3.63 -22.63
C GLU A 143 -50.56 4.96 -22.74
N VAL A 144 -50.60 5.54 -23.93
CA VAL A 144 -51.35 6.76 -24.22
C VAL A 144 -52.34 6.48 -25.38
N LEU A 145 -53.61 6.63 -25.11
CA LEU A 145 -54.64 6.51 -26.14
C LEU A 145 -54.79 7.88 -26.81
N PHE A 146 -54.41 7.96 -28.08
CA PHE A 146 -54.42 9.17 -28.89
C PHE A 146 -55.30 9.00 -30.12
N THR A 147 -55.98 10.09 -30.53
CA THR A 147 -56.83 10.16 -31.73
C THR A 147 -56.48 11.46 -32.46
N ASP A 148 -56.19 11.37 -33.75
CA ASP A 148 -56.06 12.51 -34.68
C ASP A 148 -56.98 12.35 -35.92
N ASP A 149 -56.93 13.26 -36.85
CA ASP A 149 -57.74 13.25 -38.07
C ASP A 149 -57.48 12.05 -38.98
N THR A 150 -56.30 11.41 -38.79
CA THR A 150 -55.88 10.25 -39.62
C THR A 150 -55.97 8.93 -38.89
N HIS A 151 -56.15 8.96 -37.58
CA HIS A 151 -56.08 7.76 -36.75
C HIS A 151 -57.10 7.79 -35.60
N THR A 152 -58.05 6.87 -35.61
CA THR A 152 -58.99 6.67 -34.50
C THR A 152 -58.49 5.62 -33.54
N GLY A 153 -58.09 6.05 -32.32
CA GLY A 153 -57.81 5.16 -31.21
C GLY A 153 -56.43 4.46 -31.22
N HIS A 154 -55.35 5.17 -31.59
CA HIS A 154 -54.01 4.64 -31.47
C HIS A 154 -53.54 4.64 -30.03
N THR A 155 -52.99 3.49 -29.61
CA THR A 155 -52.30 3.39 -28.33
C THR A 155 -50.81 3.55 -28.56
N LEU A 156 -50.24 4.65 -28.05
CA LEU A 156 -48.82 4.88 -27.98
C LEU A 156 -48.28 4.11 -26.76
N ILE A 157 -47.31 3.22 -26.95
CA ILE A 157 -46.73 2.41 -25.86
C ILE A 157 -45.25 2.75 -25.73
N ALA A 158 -44.85 3.06 -24.52
CA ALA A 158 -43.42 3.28 -24.18
C ALA A 158 -43.03 2.34 -23.01
N ASP A 159 -42.01 1.55 -23.21
CA ASP A 159 -41.39 0.77 -22.14
C ASP A 159 -40.62 1.71 -21.24
N ILE A 160 -40.87 1.64 -19.93
CA ILE A 160 -40.16 2.40 -18.90
C ILE A 160 -39.35 1.50 -17.98
N LYS A 161 -39.21 0.23 -18.29
CA LYS A 161 -38.42 -0.74 -17.54
C LYS A 161 -36.96 -0.24 -17.39
N GLY A 162 -36.37 -0.48 -16.22
CA GLY A 162 -34.99 -0.09 -15.95
C GLY A 162 -34.79 1.37 -15.55
N SER A 163 -35.80 2.24 -15.73
CA SER A 163 -35.84 3.59 -15.17
C SER A 163 -36.39 3.58 -13.75
N GLU A 164 -36.44 4.74 -13.10
CA GLU A 164 -36.94 4.87 -11.74
C GLU A 164 -37.71 6.19 -11.53
N TRP A 165 -38.58 6.17 -10.54
CA TRP A 165 -39.20 7.38 -10.00
C TRP A 165 -38.51 7.78 -8.71
N PRO A 166 -37.86 8.96 -8.67
CA PRO A 166 -37.17 9.43 -7.47
C PRO A 166 -38.15 9.99 -6.44
N MET A 167 -37.89 9.73 -5.18
CA MET A 167 -38.67 10.27 -4.05
C MET A 167 -38.69 11.78 -4.02
N GLY A 168 -39.87 12.37 -3.77
CA GLY A 168 -40.05 13.82 -3.56
C GLY A 168 -39.81 14.67 -4.79
N LYS A 169 -39.92 14.06 -5.98
CA LYS A 169 -39.74 14.75 -7.27
C LYS A 169 -40.99 14.67 -8.13
N THR A 170 -41.08 15.60 -9.08
CA THR A 170 -42.04 15.52 -10.17
C THR A 170 -41.32 14.97 -11.39
N VAL A 171 -41.85 13.88 -11.92
CA VAL A 171 -41.43 13.31 -13.21
C VAL A 171 -42.45 13.70 -14.26
N THR A 172 -41.96 14.32 -15.34
CA THR A 172 -42.81 14.75 -16.46
C THR A 172 -42.43 13.95 -17.70
N TYR A 173 -43.37 13.18 -18.20
CA TYR A 173 -43.18 12.47 -19.46
C TYR A 173 -43.65 13.34 -20.65
N LYS A 174 -42.79 13.43 -21.65
CA LYS A 174 -43.13 14.09 -22.92
C LYS A 174 -43.64 13.08 -23.91
N ILE A 175 -44.88 13.24 -24.34
CA ILE A 175 -45.56 12.33 -25.26
C ILE A 175 -45.38 12.82 -26.69
N SER A 176 -44.94 11.93 -27.56
CA SER A 176 -44.70 12.21 -28.98
C SER A 176 -45.52 11.23 -29.83
N SER A 177 -46.18 11.73 -30.87
CA SER A 177 -46.90 10.90 -31.83
C SER A 177 -45.99 10.28 -32.90
N SER A 178 -44.79 10.80 -33.07
CA SER A 178 -43.81 10.29 -34.03
C SER A 178 -42.94 9.16 -33.48
N SER A 179 -42.97 8.90 -32.16
CA SER A 179 -42.20 7.86 -31.50
C SER A 179 -42.56 6.42 -31.93
N LEU A 180 -43.66 6.22 -32.62
CA LEU A 180 -44.17 4.90 -33.02
C LEU A 180 -43.51 4.29 -34.26
N ASN A 181 -42.75 5.06 -35.02
CA ASN A 181 -42.19 4.63 -36.30
C ASN A 181 -40.67 4.69 -36.37
N TRP A 182 -40.02 4.81 -35.22
CA TRP A 182 -38.55 4.89 -35.15
C TRP A 182 -37.94 3.54 -34.75
N THR A 183 -36.98 3.10 -35.53
CA THR A 183 -36.07 1.98 -35.14
C THR A 183 -34.80 2.58 -34.58
N TYR A 184 -34.45 2.16 -33.35
CA TYR A 184 -33.20 2.62 -32.69
C TYR A 184 -32.02 1.75 -33.08
N THR A 185 -30.90 2.40 -33.26
CA THR A 185 -29.58 1.75 -33.43
C THR A 185 -28.67 2.24 -32.32
N LEU A 186 -28.10 1.30 -31.56
CA LEU A 186 -27.14 1.55 -30.52
C LEU A 186 -25.98 0.59 -30.69
N ASP A 187 -24.76 1.14 -30.89
CA ASP A 187 -23.54 0.36 -30.90
C ASP A 187 -22.48 1.01 -30.02
N VAL A 188 -21.69 0.17 -29.36
CA VAL A 188 -20.63 0.60 -28.44
C VAL A 188 -19.40 -0.27 -28.67
N THR A 189 -18.23 0.36 -28.85
CA THR A 189 -16.98 -0.38 -28.98
C THR A 189 -16.50 -0.84 -27.62
N ALA A 190 -15.94 -2.05 -27.53
CA ALA A 190 -15.35 -2.57 -26.31
C ALA A 190 -14.03 -1.85 -25.99
N LEU A 191 -13.75 -1.71 -24.71
CA LEU A 191 -12.44 -1.29 -24.19
C LEU A 191 -11.51 -2.50 -24.09
N ALA A 192 -10.19 -2.26 -24.18
CA ALA A 192 -9.21 -3.26 -23.78
C ALA A 192 -9.16 -3.35 -22.25
N ASP A 193 -8.66 -4.48 -21.74
CA ASP A 193 -8.46 -4.64 -20.31
C ASP A 193 -7.44 -3.63 -19.78
N PHE A 194 -7.72 -3.05 -18.63
CA PHE A 194 -6.79 -2.17 -17.91
C PHE A 194 -5.81 -3.00 -17.10
N THR A 195 -4.58 -2.52 -17.01
CA THR A 195 -3.59 -3.07 -16.05
C THR A 195 -3.87 -2.56 -14.64
N TYR A 196 -3.20 -3.11 -13.64
CA TYR A 196 -3.30 -2.64 -12.25
C TYR A 196 -2.92 -1.16 -12.06
N THR A 197 -2.15 -0.58 -12.99
CA THR A 197 -1.79 0.86 -12.96
C THR A 197 -2.89 1.79 -13.41
N GLY A 198 -4.02 1.24 -13.90
CA GLY A 198 -5.12 2.06 -14.41
C GLY A 198 -4.77 2.81 -15.69
N GLY A 199 -5.40 3.95 -15.87
CA GLY A 199 -5.19 4.83 -17.02
C GLY A 199 -6.49 5.20 -17.70
N THR A 200 -6.39 5.87 -18.86
CA THR A 200 -7.54 6.30 -19.68
C THR A 200 -7.52 5.57 -21.02
N GLN A 201 -8.69 5.08 -21.44
CA GLN A 201 -8.93 4.50 -22.77
C GLN A 201 -10.16 5.12 -23.38
N GLN A 202 -10.23 5.12 -24.71
CA GLN A 202 -11.38 5.61 -25.45
C GLN A 202 -12.24 4.44 -25.93
N TYR A 203 -13.54 4.66 -25.88
CA TYR A 203 -14.56 3.85 -26.55
C TYR A 203 -15.45 4.78 -27.39
N CYS A 204 -16.22 4.22 -28.30
CA CYS A 204 -17.11 5.01 -29.14
C CYS A 204 -18.55 4.54 -28.98
N VAL A 205 -19.47 5.48 -29.01
CA VAL A 205 -20.91 5.22 -29.00
C VAL A 205 -21.52 5.76 -30.28
N THR A 206 -22.29 4.89 -30.96
CA THR A 206 -23.17 5.26 -32.06
C THR A 206 -24.60 5.09 -31.60
N SER A 207 -25.42 6.11 -31.62
CA SER A 207 -26.81 6.07 -31.17
C SER A 207 -27.66 6.97 -32.01
N TYR A 208 -28.53 6.38 -32.83
CA TYR A 208 -29.47 7.11 -33.64
C TYR A 208 -30.79 6.34 -33.78
N ARG A 209 -31.83 7.02 -34.21
CA ARG A 209 -33.08 6.41 -34.61
C ARG A 209 -33.34 6.67 -36.10
N GLN A 210 -34.03 5.75 -36.76
CA GLN A 210 -34.37 5.83 -38.17
C GLN A 210 -35.84 5.56 -38.36
N ASN A 211 -36.52 6.42 -39.15
CA ASN A 211 -37.92 6.23 -39.51
C ASN A 211 -38.06 5.31 -40.74
N ALA A 212 -39.32 4.99 -41.10
CA ALA A 212 -39.63 4.15 -42.25
C ALA A 212 -39.19 4.73 -43.60
N GLN A 213 -38.92 6.05 -43.67
CA GLN A 213 -38.47 6.75 -44.86
C GLN A 213 -36.95 6.75 -44.98
N GLY A 214 -36.23 6.22 -43.97
CA GLY A 214 -34.78 6.17 -43.94
C GLY A 214 -34.11 7.42 -43.37
N GLU A 215 -34.91 8.38 -42.87
CA GLU A 215 -34.36 9.58 -42.20
C GLU A 215 -33.82 9.19 -40.83
N LYS A 216 -32.63 9.68 -40.51
CA LYS A 216 -31.94 9.39 -39.27
C LYS A 216 -31.86 10.60 -38.38
N GLU A 217 -32.03 10.40 -37.09
CA GLU A 217 -31.87 11.41 -36.06
C GLU A 217 -31.05 10.87 -34.90
N ALA A 218 -30.25 11.74 -34.26
CA ALA A 218 -29.53 11.42 -33.05
C ALA A 218 -30.52 10.92 -31.96
N ALA A 219 -30.13 9.87 -31.26
CA ALA A 219 -30.91 9.33 -30.13
C ALA A 219 -30.07 9.44 -28.86
N GLU A 220 -30.56 10.14 -27.87
CA GLU A 220 -29.93 10.22 -26.55
C GLU A 220 -29.74 8.85 -25.94
N TRP A 221 -28.66 8.67 -25.26
CA TRP A 221 -28.36 7.42 -24.58
C TRP A 221 -27.83 7.68 -23.16
N THR A 222 -28.01 6.69 -22.30
CA THR A 222 -27.52 6.68 -20.91
C THR A 222 -26.82 5.36 -20.59
N ALA A 223 -26.02 5.34 -19.53
CA ALA A 223 -25.35 4.14 -19.08
C ALA A 223 -25.70 3.79 -17.63
N GLN A 224 -25.81 2.50 -17.35
CA GLN A 224 -25.97 1.92 -16.02
C GLN A 224 -24.82 0.94 -15.75
N TYR A 225 -24.53 0.70 -14.48
CA TYR A 225 -23.37 -0.05 -14.02
C TYR A 225 -23.77 -1.24 -13.17
N ALA A 226 -23.06 -2.36 -13.30
CA ALA A 226 -23.22 -3.54 -12.46
C ALA A 226 -21.84 -4.12 -12.09
N GLU A 227 -21.36 -3.82 -10.89
CA GLU A 227 -20.08 -4.41 -10.36
C GLU A 227 -20.23 -5.90 -10.07
N ASP A 228 -21.38 -6.34 -9.59
CA ASP A 228 -21.72 -7.76 -9.39
C ASP A 228 -22.10 -8.49 -10.68
N GLY A 229 -22.11 -7.77 -11.81
CA GLY A 229 -22.49 -8.28 -13.12
C GLY A 229 -24.00 -8.48 -13.33
N THR A 230 -24.83 -8.18 -12.34
CA THR A 230 -26.29 -8.46 -12.34
C THR A 230 -27.15 -7.32 -11.85
N THR A 231 -26.74 -6.60 -10.82
CA THR A 231 -27.54 -5.52 -10.20
C THR A 231 -27.17 -4.17 -10.81
N TRP A 232 -28.08 -3.62 -11.62
CA TRP A 232 -27.88 -2.37 -12.34
C TRP A 232 -28.15 -1.15 -11.47
N THR A 233 -27.21 -0.18 -11.48
CA THR A 233 -27.31 1.10 -10.77
C THR A 233 -26.87 2.24 -11.67
N ASP A 234 -27.30 3.47 -11.35
CA ASP A 234 -26.86 4.68 -12.07
C ASP A 234 -25.55 5.25 -11.49
N THR A 235 -25.03 4.64 -10.42
CA THR A 235 -23.78 5.05 -9.78
C THR A 235 -22.65 4.17 -10.29
N LYS A 236 -21.64 4.80 -10.90
CA LYS A 236 -20.44 4.10 -11.34
C LYS A 236 -19.57 3.65 -10.15
N PRO A 237 -18.80 2.56 -10.28
CA PRO A 237 -17.82 2.16 -9.27
C PRO A 237 -16.85 3.29 -8.94
N VAL A 238 -16.39 3.32 -7.68
CA VAL A 238 -15.45 4.35 -7.21
C VAL A 238 -14.13 4.32 -8.00
N TRP A 239 -13.67 3.13 -8.34
CA TRP A 239 -12.43 2.91 -9.08
C TRP A 239 -12.50 3.30 -10.57
N LEU A 240 -13.69 3.45 -11.14
CA LEU A 240 -13.92 4.05 -12.45
C LEU A 240 -14.05 5.57 -12.28
N THR A 241 -12.93 6.26 -12.20
CA THR A 241 -12.86 7.67 -11.78
C THR A 241 -13.52 8.63 -12.76
N ALA A 242 -13.42 8.36 -14.07
CA ALA A 242 -14.14 9.09 -15.10
C ALA A 242 -14.78 8.11 -16.10
N PHE A 243 -16.00 8.42 -16.51
CA PHE A 243 -16.74 7.66 -17.51
C PHE A 243 -17.84 8.55 -18.10
N THR A 244 -17.96 8.54 -19.42
CA THR A 244 -19.07 9.26 -20.11
C THR A 244 -20.33 8.42 -19.99
N ALA A 245 -21.25 8.86 -19.14
CA ALA A 245 -22.45 8.08 -18.77
C ALA A 245 -23.69 8.40 -19.62
N SER A 246 -23.64 9.40 -20.47
CA SER A 246 -24.72 9.81 -21.35
C SER A 246 -24.21 10.63 -22.53
N GLY A 247 -25.00 10.68 -23.57
CA GLY A 247 -24.69 11.53 -24.75
C GLY A 247 -25.94 11.77 -25.59
N THR A 248 -25.85 12.77 -26.46
CA THR A 248 -26.93 13.15 -27.38
C THR A 248 -27.10 12.17 -28.55
N GLY A 249 -26.12 11.25 -28.72
CA GLY A 249 -26.10 10.34 -29.85
C GLY A 249 -25.68 10.97 -31.17
N GLY A 250 -25.73 10.16 -32.22
CA GLY A 250 -25.40 10.56 -33.60
C GLY A 250 -25.27 9.33 -34.50
N GLU A 251 -25.34 9.56 -35.81
CA GLU A 251 -25.17 8.50 -36.82
C GLU A 251 -23.73 7.97 -36.89
N PHE A 252 -22.74 8.79 -36.50
CA PHE A 252 -21.34 8.42 -36.47
C PHE A 252 -20.86 8.12 -35.07
N ALA A 253 -19.85 7.23 -34.96
CA ALA A 253 -19.23 6.86 -33.71
C ALA A 253 -18.63 8.09 -32.98
N GLN A 254 -19.14 8.39 -31.81
CA GLN A 254 -18.67 9.49 -30.96
C GLN A 254 -17.69 8.99 -29.92
N PRO A 255 -16.48 9.57 -29.81
CA PRO A 255 -15.49 9.15 -28.83
C PRO A 255 -15.90 9.54 -27.41
N CYS A 256 -15.71 8.61 -26.50
CA CYS A 256 -15.98 8.74 -25.08
C CYS A 256 -14.77 8.20 -24.29
N ASP A 257 -14.51 8.75 -23.11
CA ASP A 257 -13.39 8.34 -22.29
C ASP A 257 -13.85 7.51 -21.07
N ALA A 258 -13.03 6.51 -20.74
CA ALA A 258 -13.12 5.74 -19.51
C ALA A 258 -11.76 5.82 -18.79
N THR A 259 -11.76 6.26 -17.52
CA THR A 259 -10.55 6.35 -16.69
C THR A 259 -10.72 5.46 -15.48
N VAL A 260 -9.76 4.54 -15.32
CA VAL A 260 -9.67 3.61 -14.20
C VAL A 260 -8.50 4.03 -13.33
N GLU A 261 -8.68 4.09 -12.01
CA GLU A 261 -7.60 4.42 -11.09
C GLU A 261 -6.59 3.28 -10.94
N ALA A 262 -5.36 3.62 -10.54
CA ALA A 262 -4.40 2.62 -10.12
C ALA A 262 -4.91 1.87 -8.87
N GLN A 263 -4.69 0.56 -8.82
CA GLN A 263 -5.01 -0.22 -7.63
C GLN A 263 -3.98 -0.01 -6.52
N THR A 264 -4.44 0.00 -5.29
CA THR A 264 -3.59 -0.21 -4.12
C THR A 264 -3.39 -1.72 -3.96
N GLY A 265 -2.15 -2.20 -4.16
CA GLY A 265 -1.83 -3.61 -3.99
C GLY A 265 -1.95 -4.06 -2.54
N ILE A 266 -2.37 -5.30 -2.35
CA ILE A 266 -2.41 -5.95 -1.03
C ILE A 266 -1.06 -6.62 -0.81
N SER A 267 -0.30 -6.13 0.18
CA SER A 267 0.92 -6.77 0.64
C SER A 267 0.55 -7.93 1.57
N ASN A 268 0.93 -9.13 1.20
CA ASN A 268 0.80 -10.31 2.07
C ASN A 268 2.14 -10.62 2.73
N ASP A 269 2.64 -9.66 3.50
CA ASP A 269 3.91 -9.75 4.19
C ASP A 269 3.73 -10.53 5.49
N LEU A 270 4.13 -11.80 5.48
CA LEU A 270 4.05 -12.68 6.65
C LEU A 270 4.95 -12.17 7.78
N HIS A 271 6.11 -11.60 7.46
CA HIS A 271 7.06 -11.03 8.42
C HIS A 271 6.47 -9.78 9.09
N GLU A 272 5.86 -8.87 8.31
CA GLU A 272 5.16 -7.70 8.86
C GLU A 272 4.02 -8.11 9.79
N ASN A 273 3.24 -9.13 9.41
CA ASN A 273 2.16 -9.67 10.24
C ASN A 273 2.68 -10.30 11.54
N ALA A 274 3.77 -11.07 11.48
CA ALA A 274 4.42 -11.64 12.65
C ALA A 274 4.93 -10.56 13.60
N LEU A 275 5.62 -9.54 13.07
CA LEU A 275 6.10 -8.40 13.84
C LEU A 275 4.96 -7.62 14.52
N LYS A 276 3.87 -7.34 13.80
CA LYS A 276 2.69 -6.67 14.36
C LYS A 276 1.99 -7.49 15.43
N ALA A 277 1.99 -8.81 15.32
CA ALA A 277 1.37 -9.71 16.28
C ALA A 277 2.22 -9.92 17.55
N ALA A 278 3.54 -9.65 17.47
CA ALA A 278 4.46 -9.88 18.57
C ALA A 278 4.08 -9.08 19.83
N THR A 279 4.37 -9.66 21.01
CA THR A 279 4.15 -8.98 22.29
C THR A 279 5.04 -7.74 22.40
N ALA A 280 4.45 -6.60 22.68
CA ALA A 280 5.17 -5.34 22.82
C ALA A 280 6.21 -5.41 23.97
N LYS A 281 7.36 -4.75 23.76
CA LYS A 281 8.47 -4.69 24.72
C LYS A 281 8.65 -3.26 25.25
N GLY A 282 8.95 -3.18 26.55
CA GLY A 282 9.19 -1.89 27.22
C GLY A 282 7.98 -0.94 27.23
N SER A 283 8.16 0.20 27.82
CA SER A 283 7.22 1.31 27.86
C SER A 283 7.98 2.63 27.70
N GLU A 284 7.31 3.75 27.46
CA GLU A 284 7.94 5.06 27.34
C GLU A 284 8.78 5.41 28.58
N THR A 285 8.30 5.06 29.77
CA THR A 285 8.98 5.33 31.05
C THR A 285 10.03 4.28 31.42
N THR A 286 9.93 3.09 30.85
CA THR A 286 10.84 1.97 31.12
C THR A 286 11.13 1.25 29.78
N PRO A 287 11.95 1.86 28.92
CA PRO A 287 12.28 1.25 27.63
C PRO A 287 13.04 -0.08 27.79
N TYR A 288 12.81 -1.01 26.89
CA TYR A 288 13.56 -2.27 26.83
C TYR A 288 15.00 -1.98 26.39
N ASN A 289 15.98 -2.22 27.29
CA ASN A 289 17.39 -2.01 26.99
C ASN A 289 17.92 -3.14 26.09
N LEU A 290 18.26 -2.81 24.85
CA LEU A 290 18.75 -3.74 23.84
C LEU A 290 20.13 -4.34 24.13
N SER A 291 20.89 -3.78 25.07
CA SER A 291 22.16 -4.33 25.52
C SER A 291 22.00 -5.36 26.66
N ASN A 292 20.76 -5.61 27.11
CA ASN A 292 20.44 -6.53 28.19
C ASN A 292 19.52 -7.66 27.67
N ASN A 293 19.82 -8.90 27.98
CA ASN A 293 19.10 -10.06 27.48
C ASN A 293 17.61 -10.10 27.90
N THR A 294 17.27 -9.46 29.02
CA THR A 294 15.91 -9.37 29.56
C THR A 294 15.28 -7.99 29.40
N GLY A 295 16.03 -7.02 28.83
CA GLY A 295 15.62 -5.64 28.70
C GLY A 295 15.77 -4.81 29.98
N GLY A 296 16.47 -5.32 30.98
CA GLY A 296 16.73 -4.66 32.26
C GLY A 296 17.73 -3.48 32.12
N ASN A 297 17.95 -2.77 33.24
CA ASN A 297 18.76 -1.53 33.22
C ASN A 297 20.29 -1.77 33.10
N THR A 298 20.75 -2.99 33.39
CA THR A 298 22.19 -3.29 33.33
C THR A 298 22.67 -3.41 31.89
N VAL A 299 23.78 -2.79 31.56
CA VAL A 299 24.46 -2.97 30.28
C VAL A 299 25.23 -4.28 30.33
N GLU A 300 24.80 -5.29 29.57
CA GLU A 300 25.40 -6.61 29.55
C GLU A 300 26.32 -6.83 28.35
N ASN A 301 25.78 -6.58 27.15
CA ASN A 301 26.52 -6.81 25.91
C ASN A 301 26.21 -5.69 24.91
N THR A 302 27.24 -5.10 24.32
CA THR A 302 27.08 -4.00 23.37
C THR A 302 27.53 -4.38 21.96
N ALA A 303 26.92 -3.75 20.97
CA ALA A 303 27.22 -3.95 19.55
C ALA A 303 26.91 -2.68 18.74
N ASN A 304 27.26 -2.67 17.45
CA ASN A 304 26.85 -1.61 16.54
C ASN A 304 25.50 -1.88 15.90
N CYS A 305 25.03 -3.12 15.91
CA CYS A 305 23.70 -3.49 15.46
C CYS A 305 22.87 -4.05 16.62
N TYR A 306 21.64 -3.60 16.73
CA TYR A 306 20.65 -4.12 17.66
C TYR A 306 19.43 -4.59 16.91
N VAL A 307 18.94 -5.79 17.26
CA VAL A 307 17.77 -6.43 16.63
C VAL A 307 16.51 -6.10 17.42
N VAL A 308 15.49 -5.67 16.71
CA VAL A 308 14.15 -5.42 17.25
C VAL A 308 13.18 -6.35 16.55
N ASN A 309 12.45 -7.17 17.33
CA ASN A 309 11.54 -8.18 16.81
C ASN A 309 10.09 -8.05 17.33
N ALA A 310 9.74 -6.89 17.88
CA ALA A 310 8.40 -6.60 18.39
C ALA A 310 8.15 -5.08 18.41
N PRO A 311 6.88 -4.63 18.44
CA PRO A 311 6.55 -3.25 18.76
C PRO A 311 7.00 -2.89 20.17
N GLY A 312 7.30 -1.62 20.45
CA GLY A 312 7.60 -1.21 21.81
C GLY A 312 8.45 0.05 21.92
N TYR A 313 8.94 0.28 23.15
CA TYR A 313 9.88 1.32 23.46
C TYR A 313 11.22 0.67 23.83
N TYR A 314 12.26 1.14 23.22
CA TYR A 314 13.60 0.56 23.33
C TYR A 314 14.63 1.59 23.76
N SER A 315 15.72 1.11 24.35
CA SER A 315 16.89 1.94 24.60
C SER A 315 18.18 1.19 24.30
N LEU A 316 19.23 1.96 24.06
CA LEU A 316 20.60 1.45 23.95
C LEU A 316 21.57 2.40 24.66
N PRO A 317 22.61 1.87 25.35
CA PRO A 317 23.58 2.67 26.07
C PRO A 317 24.54 3.39 25.12
N LEU A 318 25.07 4.53 25.53
CA LEU A 318 26.13 5.26 24.79
C LEU A 318 27.49 4.61 24.97
N VAL A 319 27.64 3.40 24.46
CA VAL A 319 28.81 2.57 24.54
C VAL A 319 29.33 2.22 23.13
N TYR A 320 30.64 2.25 22.91
CA TYR A 320 31.22 1.85 21.64
C TYR A 320 31.00 0.36 21.36
N GLY A 321 30.49 0.03 20.18
CA GLY A 321 30.34 -1.31 19.64
C GLY A 321 30.36 -2.45 20.67
N ASN A 322 31.35 -3.32 20.60
CA ASN A 322 31.56 -4.47 21.49
C ASN A 322 32.34 -4.15 22.78
N ALA A 323 32.37 -2.89 23.23
CA ALA A 323 33.21 -2.45 24.33
C ALA A 323 32.78 -2.87 25.74
N ILE A 324 31.52 -3.37 25.88
CA ILE A 324 31.05 -4.09 27.07
C ILE A 324 30.59 -5.49 26.65
N LYS A 325 31.06 -6.50 27.40
CA LYS A 325 30.70 -7.92 27.22
C LYS A 325 30.57 -8.59 28.58
N ASN A 326 29.46 -9.33 28.76
CA ASN A 326 29.12 -10.01 30.03
C ASN A 326 29.16 -9.04 31.23
N SER A 327 28.58 -7.86 31.07
CA SER A 327 28.55 -6.76 32.07
C SER A 327 29.92 -6.23 32.53
N ALA A 328 30.96 -6.48 31.75
CA ALA A 328 32.30 -6.00 32.04
C ALA A 328 32.93 -5.28 30.85
N THR A 329 33.86 -4.35 31.13
CA THR A 329 34.64 -3.68 30.08
C THR A 329 35.42 -4.71 29.25
N ASN A 330 35.23 -4.64 27.94
CA ASN A 330 35.93 -5.48 26.96
C ASN A 330 36.97 -4.62 26.20
N ALA A 331 38.09 -4.33 26.86
CA ALA A 331 39.14 -3.50 26.27
C ALA A 331 39.72 -4.10 24.97
N SER A 332 39.68 -5.43 24.79
CA SER A 332 40.12 -6.09 23.55
C SER A 332 39.30 -5.72 22.32
N ALA A 333 38.15 -5.04 22.48
CA ALA A 333 37.38 -4.53 21.36
C ALA A 333 37.95 -3.22 20.76
N TYR A 334 38.73 -2.47 21.52
CA TYR A 334 39.28 -1.18 21.10
C TYR A 334 40.80 -1.01 21.35
N THR A 335 41.48 -2.10 21.75
CA THR A 335 42.92 -2.20 21.83
C THR A 335 43.40 -3.45 21.11
N SER A 336 44.66 -3.46 20.69
CA SER A 336 45.32 -4.62 20.08
C SER A 336 46.49 -5.09 20.94
N THR A 337 46.64 -6.42 21.06
CA THR A 337 47.83 -7.03 21.70
C THR A 337 49.00 -7.14 20.74
N VAL A 338 48.77 -6.94 19.43
CA VAL A 338 49.80 -6.94 18.40
C VAL A 338 50.21 -5.53 18.01
N THR A 339 51.39 -5.39 17.50
CA THR A 339 51.95 -4.11 17.03
C THR A 339 52.39 -4.21 15.57
N GLY A 340 52.39 -3.10 14.88
CA GLY A 340 52.84 -3.00 13.49
C GLY A 340 52.38 -1.71 12.82
N THR A 341 53.00 -1.36 11.70
CA THR A 341 52.69 -0.13 10.95
C THR A 341 51.22 -0.07 10.49
N ASN A 342 50.60 -1.22 10.23
CA ASN A 342 49.20 -1.36 9.75
C ASN A 342 48.29 -1.87 10.86
N ILE A 343 48.59 -1.64 12.11
CA ILE A 343 47.78 -2.02 13.26
C ILE A 343 47.31 -0.75 13.96
N LEU A 344 45.98 -0.59 14.05
CA LEU A 344 45.37 0.50 14.80
C LEU A 344 45.34 0.13 16.28
N ASN A 345 46.05 0.92 17.12
CA ASN A 345 46.10 0.68 18.56
C ASN A 345 46.46 1.97 19.32
N PRO A 346 45.59 2.51 20.20
CA PRO A 346 44.20 2.10 20.38
C PRO A 346 43.31 2.46 19.16
N PHE A 347 42.10 1.91 19.12
CA PHE A 347 41.06 2.33 18.15
C PHE A 347 40.64 3.77 18.45
N ILE A 348 40.12 4.48 17.45
CA ILE A 348 39.85 5.92 17.53
C ILE A 348 38.34 6.24 17.46
N ASN A 349 38.00 7.39 18.07
CA ASN A 349 36.65 7.94 18.03
C ASN A 349 36.44 8.90 16.83
N HIS A 350 35.30 9.59 16.80
CA HIS A 350 34.91 10.57 15.78
C HIS A 350 35.89 11.76 15.66
N ALA A 351 36.61 12.10 16.72
CA ALA A 351 37.61 13.17 16.73
C ALA A 351 39.01 12.68 16.30
N GLY A 352 39.17 11.37 16.14
CA GLY A 352 40.49 10.75 15.86
C GLY A 352 41.30 10.47 17.12
N ASN A 353 40.73 10.61 18.30
CA ASN A 353 41.40 10.33 19.58
C ASN A 353 41.28 8.85 19.93
N GLY A 354 42.32 8.29 20.53
CA GLY A 354 42.33 6.91 21.00
C GLY A 354 41.27 6.68 22.08
N ILE A 355 40.52 5.57 21.96
CA ILE A 355 39.54 5.16 22.92
C ILE A 355 40.18 4.42 24.08
N THR A 356 39.89 4.82 25.31
CA THR A 356 40.42 4.26 26.55
C THR A 356 39.33 3.81 27.52
N ASP A 357 38.06 4.22 27.27
CA ASP A 357 36.89 3.91 28.07
C ASP A 357 35.79 3.33 27.18
N PRO A 358 34.99 2.33 27.61
CA PRO A 358 33.91 1.78 26.83
C PRO A 358 32.77 2.78 26.55
N TYR A 359 32.57 3.75 27.45
CA TYR A 359 31.51 4.77 27.31
C TYR A 359 32.02 5.97 26.48
N ILE A 360 31.15 6.50 25.64
CA ILE A 360 31.43 7.63 24.76
C ILE A 360 31.87 8.85 25.61
N SER A 361 31.15 9.13 26.68
CA SER A 361 31.44 10.23 27.60
C SER A 361 32.80 10.11 28.31
N GLY A 362 33.24 8.87 28.60
CA GLY A 362 34.57 8.62 29.23
C GLY A 362 35.76 8.96 28.34
N ASN A 363 35.56 9.27 27.06
CA ASN A 363 36.60 9.65 26.12
C ASN A 363 36.54 11.16 25.75
N GLY A 364 36.04 11.99 26.66
CA GLY A 364 35.97 13.44 26.47
C GLY A 364 34.90 13.90 25.47
N CYS A 365 33.96 13.04 25.14
CA CYS A 365 32.85 13.36 24.26
C CYS A 365 31.63 13.79 25.09
N THR A 366 30.94 14.84 24.65
CA THR A 366 29.74 15.36 25.36
C THR A 366 28.49 15.15 24.51
N PRO A 367 27.74 14.07 24.78
CA PRO A 367 26.46 13.84 24.12
C PRO A 367 25.46 14.96 24.39
N ALA A 368 24.70 15.39 23.39
CA ALA A 368 23.70 16.45 23.52
C ALA A 368 22.33 16.11 22.95
N LYS A 369 22.28 15.41 21.81
CA LYS A 369 21.02 15.00 21.20
C LYS A 369 21.14 13.71 20.40
N ALA A 370 20.05 12.96 20.33
CA ALA A 370 19.95 11.77 19.47
C ALA A 370 19.07 12.08 18.27
N GLU A 371 19.39 11.48 17.12
CA GLU A 371 18.70 11.77 15.86
C GLU A 371 18.72 10.56 14.91
N LEU A 372 17.69 10.45 14.06
CA LEU A 372 17.68 9.53 12.93
C LEU A 372 18.69 10.00 11.87
N VAL A 373 19.50 9.09 11.35
CA VAL A 373 20.34 9.35 10.19
C VAL A 373 19.60 8.96 8.91
N TRP A 374 19.01 7.76 8.88
CA TRP A 374 18.13 7.27 7.83
C TRP A 374 17.39 6.02 8.30
N GLN A 375 16.27 5.72 7.64
CA GLN A 375 15.55 4.45 7.76
C GLN A 375 14.98 4.01 6.40
N ASP A 376 14.88 2.71 6.14
CA ASP A 376 14.45 2.16 4.85
C ASP A 376 12.98 1.72 4.82
N ALA A 377 12.25 2.05 5.86
CA ALA A 377 10.80 1.96 5.93
C ALA A 377 10.25 3.18 6.68
N MET A 378 9.15 3.73 6.22
CA MET A 378 8.56 4.93 6.80
C MET A 378 8.11 4.69 8.24
N ASN A 379 8.50 5.57 9.16
CA ASN A 379 8.18 5.51 10.59
C ASN A 379 8.58 4.18 11.27
N LEU A 380 9.66 3.55 10.79
CA LEU A 380 10.17 2.31 11.37
C LEU A 380 10.66 2.53 12.80
N VAL A 381 11.43 3.61 12.99
CA VAL A 381 11.94 4.07 14.28
C VAL A 381 11.52 5.53 14.47
N THR A 382 10.86 5.82 15.58
CA THR A 382 10.32 7.14 15.92
C THR A 382 10.67 7.53 17.36
N ASP A 383 10.32 8.73 17.79
CA ASP A 383 10.48 9.22 19.17
C ASP A 383 11.91 9.06 19.71
N ILE A 384 12.91 9.30 18.85
CA ILE A 384 14.32 9.16 19.19
C ILE A 384 14.72 10.28 20.16
N LYS A 385 15.17 9.91 21.36
CA LYS A 385 15.52 10.84 22.43
C LYS A 385 16.86 10.46 23.07
N TYR A 386 17.66 11.45 23.41
CA TYR A 386 18.81 11.30 24.30
C TYR A 386 18.35 11.49 25.75
N ASN A 387 18.68 10.56 26.61
CA ASN A 387 18.42 10.61 28.04
C ASN A 387 19.76 10.57 28.77
N ALA A 388 20.12 11.67 29.43
CA ALA A 388 21.36 11.78 30.17
C ALA A 388 21.31 10.99 31.49
N ASP A 389 22.43 10.33 31.86
CA ASP A 389 22.63 9.68 33.14
C ASP A 389 24.11 9.82 33.60
N SER A 390 24.45 9.20 34.72
CA SER A 390 25.81 9.26 35.29
C SER A 390 26.91 8.60 34.41
N ASN A 391 26.50 7.71 33.48
CA ASN A 391 27.38 6.98 32.58
C ASN A 391 27.37 7.56 31.15
N GLY A 392 26.88 8.79 30.97
CA GLY A 392 26.78 9.49 29.68
C GLY A 392 25.45 9.28 28.97
N GLY A 393 24.56 8.45 29.50
CA GLY A 393 23.18 8.34 29.02
C GLY A 393 22.91 7.20 28.06
N ASN A 394 21.72 7.25 27.51
CA ASN A 394 21.22 6.29 26.52
C ASN A 394 20.41 6.99 25.43
N ILE A 395 20.22 6.32 24.32
CA ILE A 395 19.20 6.69 23.32
C ILE A 395 17.97 5.83 23.58
N SER A 396 16.79 6.46 23.71
CA SER A 396 15.52 5.76 23.64
C SER A 396 14.80 6.06 22.34
N PHE A 397 13.99 5.10 21.87
CA PHE A 397 13.19 5.23 20.65
C PHE A 397 11.97 4.30 20.70
N LYS A 398 11.03 4.53 19.80
CA LYS A 398 9.81 3.74 19.66
C LYS A 398 9.79 3.02 18.30
N VAL A 399 9.28 1.77 18.31
CA VAL A 399 8.85 1.03 17.12
C VAL A 399 7.34 0.80 17.26
N ASP A 400 6.55 1.51 16.46
CA ASP A 400 5.10 1.49 16.59
C ASP A 400 4.48 0.25 15.94
N ARG A 401 3.45 -0.34 16.56
CA ARG A 401 2.73 -1.52 16.05
C ARG A 401 2.11 -1.29 14.67
N SER A 402 1.68 -0.08 14.39
CA SER A 402 1.03 0.26 13.10
C SER A 402 2.01 0.33 11.94
N SER A 403 3.28 0.70 12.21
CA SER A 403 4.31 0.91 11.19
C SER A 403 5.40 -0.15 11.17
N ILE A 404 5.45 -1.04 12.17
CA ILE A 404 6.49 -2.07 12.26
C ILE A 404 6.44 -3.03 11.08
N ARG A 405 7.60 -3.23 10.46
CA ARG A 405 7.88 -4.19 9.37
C ARG A 405 9.36 -4.51 9.34
N GLN A 406 9.77 -5.50 8.56
CA GLN A 406 11.22 -5.70 8.33
C GLN A 406 11.83 -4.43 7.74
N GLY A 407 12.97 -4.04 8.27
CA GLY A 407 13.66 -2.83 7.84
C GLY A 407 14.89 -2.49 8.66
N ASN A 408 15.58 -1.44 8.23
CA ASN A 408 16.83 -0.98 8.78
C ASN A 408 16.76 0.52 9.07
N ALA A 409 17.31 0.93 10.20
CA ALA A 409 17.48 2.33 10.56
C ALA A 409 18.86 2.56 11.15
N VAL A 410 19.41 3.75 10.94
CA VAL A 410 20.62 4.22 11.62
C VAL A 410 20.25 5.41 12.48
N ILE A 411 20.53 5.29 13.78
CA ILE A 411 20.34 6.36 14.76
C ILE A 411 21.71 6.81 15.31
N ALA A 412 21.84 8.07 15.60
CA ALA A 412 23.10 8.66 16.03
C ALA A 412 22.95 9.49 17.31
N ILE A 413 24.02 9.53 18.11
CA ILE A 413 24.23 10.51 19.17
C ILE A 413 25.14 11.62 18.65
N LYS A 414 24.77 12.86 18.91
CA LYS A 414 25.47 14.06 18.48
C LYS A 414 25.86 14.94 19.66
N ASP A 415 26.87 15.78 19.46
CA ASP A 415 27.22 16.85 20.40
C ASP A 415 26.43 18.14 20.14
N VAL A 416 26.75 19.20 20.89
CA VAL A 416 26.08 20.51 20.76
C VAL A 416 26.40 21.21 19.43
N SER A 417 27.46 20.82 18.73
CA SER A 417 27.87 21.36 17.42
C SER A 417 27.27 20.59 16.24
N ASP A 418 26.40 19.63 16.52
CA ASP A 418 25.75 18.73 15.55
C ASP A 418 26.68 17.64 14.98
N ALA A 419 27.87 17.46 15.52
CA ALA A 419 28.78 16.40 15.10
C ALA A 419 28.32 15.04 15.64
N ILE A 420 28.30 14.02 14.78
CA ILE A 420 27.99 12.65 15.18
C ILE A 420 29.16 12.08 16.00
N LEU A 421 28.89 11.74 17.25
CA LEU A 421 29.85 11.10 18.14
C LEU A 421 29.94 9.60 17.86
N TRP A 422 28.80 8.96 17.63
CA TRP A 422 28.63 7.56 17.26
C TRP A 422 27.25 7.29 16.68
N SER A 423 27.06 6.14 16.03
CA SER A 423 25.79 5.68 15.44
C SER A 423 25.63 4.19 15.60
N TRP A 424 24.39 3.74 15.58
CA TRP A 424 24.01 2.34 15.69
C TRP A 424 22.99 1.97 14.61
N HIS A 425 23.10 0.74 14.15
CA HIS A 425 22.14 0.10 13.27
C HIS A 425 21.02 -0.52 14.11
N VAL A 426 19.79 -0.15 13.86
CA VAL A 426 18.58 -0.82 14.38
C VAL A 426 18.02 -1.67 13.25
N TRP A 427 18.08 -2.97 13.42
CA TRP A 427 17.55 -3.94 12.47
C TRP A 427 16.23 -4.51 12.99
N VAL A 428 15.12 -4.23 12.31
CA VAL A 428 13.79 -4.75 12.66
C VAL A 428 13.54 -5.98 11.82
N THR A 429 13.38 -7.14 12.49
CA THR A 429 13.11 -8.43 11.85
C THR A 429 12.43 -9.37 12.85
N ASP A 430 11.57 -10.24 12.37
CA ASP A 430 10.97 -11.35 13.13
C ASP A 430 11.85 -12.61 13.11
N GLU A 431 12.93 -12.62 12.33
CA GLU A 431 13.87 -13.72 12.26
C GLU A 431 14.60 -13.93 13.59
N ASP A 432 14.61 -15.18 14.05
CA ASP A 432 15.42 -15.57 15.21
C ASP A 432 16.88 -15.79 14.77
N ILE A 433 17.68 -14.74 14.86
CA ILE A 433 19.09 -14.78 14.48
C ILE A 433 19.92 -15.77 15.32
N ASN A 434 19.40 -16.23 16.49
CA ASN A 434 20.08 -17.20 17.36
C ASN A 434 19.83 -18.65 16.94
N ASN A 435 18.91 -18.89 15.99
CA ASN A 435 18.74 -20.19 15.36
C ASN A 435 19.89 -20.45 14.36
N VAL A 436 21.11 -20.54 14.91
CA VAL A 436 22.34 -20.60 14.11
C VAL A 436 22.46 -21.88 13.30
N ILE A 437 23.05 -21.77 12.12
CA ILE A 437 23.33 -22.87 11.21
C ILE A 437 24.83 -23.15 11.25
N GLU A 438 25.21 -24.34 11.66
CA GLU A 438 26.62 -24.76 11.69
C GLU A 438 27.08 -25.15 10.27
N ILE A 439 28.19 -24.60 9.85
CA ILE A 439 28.90 -24.91 8.62
C ILE A 439 30.30 -25.39 8.95
N THR A 440 30.72 -26.48 8.33
CA THR A 440 32.11 -26.95 8.38
C THR A 440 32.81 -26.50 7.12
N ASN A 441 33.90 -25.75 7.22
CA ASN A 441 34.70 -25.33 6.10
C ASN A 441 35.59 -26.45 5.53
N HIS A 442 36.29 -26.19 4.44
CA HIS A 442 37.17 -27.19 3.81
C HIS A 442 38.36 -27.61 4.69
N GLN A 443 38.78 -26.76 5.63
CA GLN A 443 39.83 -27.02 6.63
C GLN A 443 39.31 -27.75 7.88
N ASN A 444 38.06 -28.23 7.87
CA ASN A 444 37.36 -28.87 8.99
C ASN A 444 37.17 -27.98 10.24
N VAL A 445 37.11 -26.65 10.05
CA VAL A 445 36.77 -25.70 11.10
C VAL A 445 35.27 -25.41 11.04
N LYS A 446 34.61 -25.37 12.21
CA LYS A 446 33.18 -25.14 12.34
C LYS A 446 32.88 -23.67 12.59
N TYR A 447 31.88 -23.17 11.89
CA TYR A 447 31.36 -21.81 12.02
C TYR A 447 29.83 -21.85 12.21
N ASN A 448 29.32 -21.03 13.12
CA ASN A 448 27.89 -20.85 13.34
C ASN A 448 27.46 -19.52 12.69
N PHE A 449 26.63 -19.63 11.66
CA PHE A 449 26.10 -18.47 10.94
C PHE A 449 24.68 -18.14 11.40
N MET A 450 24.29 -16.86 11.37
CA MET A 450 22.89 -16.46 11.43
C MET A 450 22.14 -17.09 10.24
N PRO A 451 20.83 -17.40 10.39
CA PRO A 451 20.04 -17.99 9.30
C PRO A 451 19.87 -17.05 8.12
N VAL A 452 20.01 -15.74 8.32
CA VAL A 452 19.88 -14.67 7.33
C VAL A 452 21.05 -13.69 7.40
N ASN A 453 21.26 -12.92 6.34
CA ASN A 453 22.34 -11.94 6.30
C ASN A 453 22.01 -10.73 7.19
N LEU A 454 23.06 -10.05 7.66
CA LEU A 454 22.93 -8.87 8.50
C LEU A 454 22.08 -7.78 7.82
N GLY A 455 20.98 -7.41 8.49
CA GLY A 455 20.07 -6.39 7.99
C GLY A 455 19.14 -6.87 6.86
N GLN A 456 19.11 -8.16 6.55
CA GLN A 456 18.26 -8.68 5.49
C GLN A 456 16.79 -8.41 5.78
N CYS A 457 16.10 -7.97 4.73
CA CYS A 457 14.64 -7.94 4.63
C CYS A 457 14.25 -8.88 3.50
N ASP A 458 13.30 -9.77 3.73
CA ASP A 458 12.88 -10.73 2.74
C ASP A 458 12.00 -10.09 1.67
N GLY A 459 11.91 -10.77 0.54
CA GLY A 459 11.04 -10.34 -0.54
C GLY A 459 9.57 -10.50 -0.16
N ASN A 460 8.76 -9.57 -0.62
CA ASN A 460 7.32 -9.56 -0.40
C ASN A 460 6.58 -9.77 -1.71
N THR A 461 5.36 -10.28 -1.63
CA THR A 461 4.44 -10.38 -2.75
C THR A 461 3.32 -9.38 -2.60
N ILE A 462 3.17 -8.50 -3.59
CA ILE A 462 2.07 -7.56 -3.69
C ILE A 462 1.07 -8.11 -4.68
N THR A 463 -0.13 -8.39 -4.22
CA THR A 463 -1.23 -8.90 -5.06
C THR A 463 -2.19 -7.77 -5.40
N TYR A 464 -2.56 -7.68 -6.65
CA TYR A 464 -3.60 -6.81 -7.19
C TYR A 464 -4.73 -7.71 -7.65
N GLU A 465 -5.91 -7.53 -7.06
CA GLU A 465 -7.08 -8.35 -7.37
C GLU A 465 -7.71 -7.94 -8.69
N GLU A 466 -8.30 -8.90 -9.41
CA GLU A 466 -9.12 -8.57 -10.57
C GLU A 466 -10.40 -7.86 -10.13
N ARG A 467 -10.78 -6.81 -10.85
CA ARG A 467 -12.08 -6.16 -10.68
C ARG A 467 -12.69 -5.82 -12.03
N SER A 468 -14.01 -5.89 -12.11
CA SER A 468 -14.74 -5.61 -13.33
C SER A 468 -16.08 -4.96 -13.04
N CYS A 469 -16.60 -4.27 -14.03
CA CYS A 469 -17.92 -3.70 -14.01
C CYS A 469 -18.55 -3.87 -15.40
N LYS A 470 -19.76 -4.40 -15.47
CA LYS A 470 -20.57 -4.32 -16.68
C LYS A 470 -21.19 -2.94 -16.79
N VAL A 471 -21.20 -2.41 -17.99
CA VAL A 471 -21.85 -1.14 -18.31
C VAL A 471 -22.90 -1.43 -19.38
N LYS A 472 -24.14 -1.07 -19.10
CA LYS A 472 -25.27 -1.18 -20.02
C LYS A 472 -25.62 0.19 -20.55
N PHE A 473 -25.48 0.37 -21.84
CA PHE A 473 -25.94 1.55 -22.57
C PHE A 473 -27.37 1.33 -23.00
N ILE A 474 -28.21 2.37 -22.94
CA ILE A 474 -29.61 2.33 -23.23
C ILE A 474 -29.99 3.52 -24.13
N ALA A 475 -30.64 3.25 -25.25
CA ALA A 475 -31.18 4.26 -26.16
C ALA A 475 -32.52 3.76 -26.70
N GLY A 476 -33.63 4.42 -26.35
CA GLY A 476 -34.94 3.96 -26.67
C GLY A 476 -35.24 2.53 -26.16
N ASP A 477 -35.54 1.61 -27.07
CA ASP A 477 -35.76 0.19 -26.77
C ASP A 477 -34.50 -0.67 -26.90
N GLN A 478 -33.36 -0.07 -27.29
CA GLN A 478 -32.12 -0.77 -27.51
C GLN A 478 -31.21 -0.70 -26.28
N SER A 479 -30.48 -1.78 -26.03
CA SER A 479 -29.43 -1.79 -25.03
C SER A 479 -28.21 -2.55 -25.52
N LYS A 480 -27.01 -2.09 -25.09
CA LYS A 480 -25.73 -2.72 -25.39
C LYS A 480 -24.91 -2.80 -24.13
N GLU A 481 -24.26 -3.93 -23.90
CA GLU A 481 -23.40 -4.13 -22.73
C GLU A 481 -21.93 -4.21 -23.17
N ILE A 482 -21.05 -3.58 -22.39
CA ILE A 482 -19.62 -3.80 -22.43
C ILE A 482 -19.13 -4.16 -21.03
N THR A 483 -17.95 -4.73 -20.92
CA THR A 483 -17.30 -4.97 -19.63
C THR A 483 -16.03 -4.12 -19.54
N ILE A 484 -15.92 -3.34 -18.47
CA ILE A 484 -14.68 -2.68 -18.09
C ILE A 484 -13.99 -3.59 -17.09
N LYS A 485 -12.77 -4.02 -17.41
CA LYS A 485 -12.01 -4.97 -16.62
C LYS A 485 -10.64 -4.42 -16.28
N GLN A 486 -10.25 -4.54 -15.03
CA GLN A 486 -8.89 -4.30 -14.59
C GLN A 486 -8.29 -5.64 -14.11
N LEU A 487 -7.18 -6.03 -14.76
CA LEU A 487 -6.58 -7.34 -14.59
C LEU A 487 -5.91 -7.50 -13.23
N ALA A 488 -6.01 -8.70 -12.69
CA ALA A 488 -5.16 -9.13 -11.58
C ALA A 488 -3.68 -9.04 -11.95
N ASN A 489 -2.86 -8.75 -10.98
CA ASN A 489 -1.41 -8.82 -11.13
C ASN A 489 -0.75 -9.23 -9.81
N VAL A 490 0.44 -9.83 -9.90
CA VAL A 490 1.24 -10.20 -8.75
C VAL A 490 2.67 -9.71 -8.98
N ILE A 491 3.16 -8.88 -8.06
CA ILE A 491 4.53 -8.39 -8.09
C ILE A 491 5.27 -8.99 -6.90
N ALA A 492 6.30 -9.80 -7.19
CA ALA A 492 7.23 -10.26 -6.16
C ALA A 492 8.41 -9.28 -6.07
N THR A 493 8.70 -8.81 -4.87
CA THR A 493 9.92 -8.04 -4.57
C THR A 493 11.02 -9.01 -4.14
N GLY A 494 12.26 -8.78 -4.55
CA GLY A 494 13.40 -9.58 -4.11
C GLY A 494 13.86 -9.20 -2.70
N SER A 495 14.51 -10.15 -2.02
CA SER A 495 15.20 -9.86 -0.76
C SER A 495 16.23 -8.74 -0.95
N ASN A 496 16.42 -7.95 0.10
CA ASN A 496 17.40 -6.88 0.13
C ASN A 496 18.09 -6.82 1.49
N ALA A 497 19.30 -6.27 1.52
CA ALA A 497 20.01 -5.99 2.75
C ALA A 497 20.86 -4.72 2.57
N PRO A 498 21.16 -4.00 3.65
CA PRO A 498 22.08 -2.88 3.59
C PRO A 498 23.49 -3.34 3.23
N PHE A 499 24.23 -2.45 2.59
CA PHE A 499 25.62 -2.71 2.22
C PHE A 499 26.58 -2.20 3.28
N TYR A 500 27.67 -2.92 3.52
CA TYR A 500 28.73 -2.51 4.42
C TYR A 500 30.04 -2.30 3.66
N GLN A 501 30.71 -1.21 3.94
CA GLN A 501 32.05 -0.99 3.44
C GLN A 501 33.06 -1.52 4.44
N TRP A 502 34.11 -2.18 3.98
CA TRP A 502 35.10 -2.79 4.88
C TRP A 502 35.66 -1.82 5.92
N GLY A 503 35.82 -2.29 7.15
CA GLY A 503 36.32 -1.50 8.27
C GLY A 503 35.27 -0.56 8.90
N ARG A 504 34.07 -0.47 8.35
CA ARG A 504 32.98 0.38 8.86
C ARG A 504 31.99 -0.41 9.72
N LYS A 505 31.40 0.29 10.67
CA LYS A 505 30.36 -0.21 11.56
C LYS A 505 28.94 0.06 11.06
N ASP A 506 28.78 1.08 10.21
CA ASP A 506 27.48 1.57 9.77
C ASP A 506 27.06 0.99 8.41
N PRO A 507 25.80 0.61 8.26
CA PRO A 507 25.23 0.17 6.99
C PRO A 507 25.00 1.36 6.04
N LEU A 508 25.09 1.08 4.75
CA LEU A 508 24.67 1.95 3.66
C LEU A 508 23.33 1.47 3.09
N TYR A 509 22.58 2.38 2.47
CA TYR A 509 21.25 2.10 1.95
C TYR A 509 21.16 0.81 1.15
N PRO A 510 20.15 -0.06 1.36
CA PRO A 510 19.97 -1.29 0.59
C PRO A 510 19.57 -1.01 -0.86
N SER A 511 19.64 -2.04 -1.71
CA SER A 511 18.97 -2.05 -3.01
C SER A 511 17.47 -2.26 -2.84
N ASN A 512 16.67 -2.00 -3.88
CA ASN A 512 15.25 -2.29 -3.87
C ASN A 512 14.91 -3.79 -4.03
N GLY A 513 15.92 -4.68 -4.08
CA GLY A 513 15.74 -6.11 -4.24
C GLY A 513 15.37 -6.59 -5.64
N MET A 514 15.02 -5.70 -6.56
CA MET A 514 14.56 -6.04 -7.91
C MET A 514 15.54 -5.63 -9.02
N GLY A 515 16.48 -4.72 -8.71
CA GLY A 515 17.44 -4.21 -9.68
C GLY A 515 18.48 -3.29 -9.05
N ASN A 516 19.33 -2.71 -9.90
CA ASN A 516 20.47 -1.89 -9.48
C ASN A 516 20.07 -0.46 -9.05
N THR A 517 19.00 -0.34 -8.28
CA THR A 517 18.50 0.93 -7.72
C THR A 517 18.49 0.90 -6.21
N THR A 518 18.68 2.05 -5.60
CA THR A 518 18.59 2.21 -4.15
C THR A 518 17.12 2.09 -3.73
N LYS A 519 16.85 1.32 -2.66
CA LYS A 519 15.54 1.27 -1.99
C LYS A 519 15.14 2.67 -1.53
N ILE A 520 13.85 2.95 -1.48
CA ILE A 520 13.36 4.19 -0.84
C ILE A 520 13.83 4.18 0.61
N TRP A 521 14.46 5.27 1.02
CA TRP A 521 14.84 5.55 2.40
C TRP A 521 14.31 6.92 2.82
N TYR A 522 14.20 7.14 4.12
CA TYR A 522 13.60 8.33 4.71
C TYR A 522 14.61 9.00 5.63
N ASP A 523 14.71 10.32 5.55
CA ASP A 523 15.49 11.12 6.47
C ASP A 523 14.76 11.35 7.80
N LYS A 524 15.33 12.18 8.65
CA LYS A 524 14.77 12.53 9.97
C LYS A 524 13.49 13.36 9.90
N GLU A 525 13.22 14.02 8.80
CA GLU A 525 11.98 14.74 8.52
C GLU A 525 10.90 13.83 7.89
N GLY A 526 11.24 12.56 7.61
CA GLY A 526 10.35 11.61 6.94
C GLY A 526 10.26 11.83 5.43
N ILE A 527 11.18 12.57 4.84
CA ILE A 527 11.22 12.85 3.41
C ILE A 527 11.78 11.61 2.67
N PRO A 528 11.03 11.04 1.70
CA PRO A 528 11.51 9.89 0.94
C PRO A 528 12.60 10.27 -0.07
N SER A 529 13.56 9.37 -0.25
CA SER A 529 14.63 9.51 -1.22
C SER A 529 15.06 8.15 -1.78
N THR A 530 15.51 8.12 -3.02
CA THR A 530 16.20 6.98 -3.65
C THR A 530 17.65 7.32 -3.99
N ALA A 531 18.15 8.43 -3.45
CA ALA A 531 19.51 8.87 -3.69
C ALA A 531 20.53 7.84 -3.18
N ASN A 532 21.62 7.71 -3.90
CA ASN A 532 22.74 6.89 -3.46
C ASN A 532 23.48 7.58 -2.29
N PRO A 533 24.26 6.84 -1.50
CA PRO A 533 25.16 7.45 -0.51
C PRO A 533 26.03 8.54 -1.14
N MET A 534 26.27 9.58 -0.40
CA MET A 534 27.20 10.63 -0.84
C MET A 534 28.60 10.04 -1.00
N LYS A 535 29.29 10.51 -2.02
CA LYS A 535 30.68 10.14 -2.27
C LYS A 535 31.60 10.93 -1.38
N GLY A 536 32.41 10.25 -0.57
CA GLY A 536 33.44 10.87 0.28
C GLY A 536 34.85 10.56 -0.22
N THR A 537 35.71 11.56 -0.23
CA THR A 537 37.12 11.38 -0.48
C THR A 537 37.91 11.90 0.73
N PHE A 538 38.59 11.01 1.45
CA PHE A 538 39.33 11.32 2.66
C PHE A 538 40.78 10.86 2.53
N SER A 539 41.67 11.38 3.37
CA SER A 539 43.01 10.85 3.51
C SER A 539 42.98 9.44 4.12
N ALA A 540 43.97 8.63 3.82
CA ALA A 540 44.07 7.27 4.33
C ALA A 540 44.24 7.22 5.86
N GLY A 541 43.97 6.07 6.46
CA GLY A 541 44.18 5.80 7.88
C GLY A 541 43.16 6.48 8.79
N ASN A 542 43.62 7.16 9.83
CA ASN A 542 42.76 7.76 10.86
C ASN A 542 41.75 8.75 10.32
N ASP A 543 42.08 9.52 9.29
CA ASP A 543 41.18 10.50 8.72
C ASP A 543 39.97 9.84 8.04
N CYS A 544 40.23 8.73 7.34
CA CYS A 544 39.16 7.96 6.75
C CYS A 544 38.17 7.38 7.80
N ILE A 545 38.74 6.77 8.87
CA ILE A 545 37.95 6.19 9.97
C ILE A 545 37.09 7.28 10.63
N LYS A 546 37.73 8.41 11.02
CA LYS A 546 37.07 9.55 11.64
C LYS A 546 35.89 10.05 10.80
N ASN A 547 36.12 10.30 9.52
CA ASN A 547 35.06 10.81 8.63
C ASN A 547 33.96 9.81 8.38
N CYS A 548 34.22 8.50 8.38
CA CYS A 548 33.20 7.48 8.31
C CYS A 548 32.33 7.42 9.57
N ILE A 549 32.88 7.72 10.76
CA ILE A 549 32.09 7.83 11.99
C ILE A 549 31.22 9.09 11.97
N LEU A 550 31.78 10.22 11.55
CA LEU A 550 31.07 11.50 11.45
C LEU A 550 29.95 11.48 10.41
N ASN A 551 30.02 10.61 9.39
CA ASN A 551 29.11 10.57 8.27
C ASN A 551 28.68 9.11 7.95
N PRO A 552 27.79 8.52 8.75
CA PRO A 552 27.39 7.12 8.60
C PRO A 552 26.74 6.82 7.23
N ASN A 553 26.09 7.80 6.61
CA ASN A 553 25.39 7.68 5.32
C ASN A 553 26.25 8.04 4.09
N LEU A 554 27.56 8.23 4.28
CA LEU A 554 28.50 8.58 3.22
C LEU A 554 29.34 7.35 2.87
N MET A 555 29.55 7.09 1.57
CA MET A 555 30.41 6.01 1.08
C MET A 555 31.76 6.56 0.66
N HIS A 556 32.83 5.94 1.16
CA HIS A 556 34.20 6.29 0.80
C HIS A 556 34.53 5.79 -0.62
N ASN A 557 35.14 6.66 -1.44
CA ASN A 557 35.29 6.38 -2.89
C ASN A 557 36.70 6.00 -3.31
N ARG A 558 37.62 5.78 -2.37
CA ARG A 558 39.00 5.54 -2.75
C ARG A 558 39.29 4.11 -3.18
N TYR A 559 40.04 4.04 -4.24
CA TYR A 559 40.65 2.86 -4.81
C TYR A 559 42.07 2.71 -4.22
N ASN A 560 42.44 1.57 -3.68
CA ASN A 560 43.74 1.23 -3.12
C ASN A 560 44.10 1.86 -1.77
N GLY A 561 43.88 1.14 -0.72
CA GLY A 561 44.68 1.21 0.49
C GLY A 561 44.36 2.31 1.49
N ASP A 562 43.12 2.76 1.49
CA ASP A 562 42.73 3.87 2.35
C ASP A 562 42.48 3.48 3.78
N TYR A 563 42.04 2.24 3.98
CA TYR A 563 42.16 1.59 5.27
C TYR A 563 43.49 0.87 5.31
N THR A 564 44.49 1.57 5.78
CA THR A 564 45.82 1.01 5.90
C THR A 564 45.96 0.00 7.02
N TYR A 565 44.94 -0.14 7.87
CA TYR A 565 44.93 -1.02 9.02
C TYR A 565 44.40 -2.38 8.72
N TYR A 566 45.01 -3.44 9.27
CA TYR A 566 44.63 -4.85 9.05
C TYR A 566 43.67 -5.38 10.11
N ASN A 567 43.41 -4.61 11.15
CA ASN A 567 42.75 -5.07 12.36
C ASN A 567 41.37 -4.42 12.62
N LEU A 568 40.77 -3.73 11.64
CA LEU A 568 39.57 -2.95 11.88
C LEU A 568 38.36 -3.80 12.34
N TRP A 569 38.23 -5.04 11.89
CA TRP A 569 37.16 -5.96 12.33
C TRP A 569 37.64 -7.13 13.20
N SER A 570 38.99 -7.31 13.34
CA SER A 570 39.57 -8.32 14.21
C SER A 570 40.79 -7.69 14.91
N ALA A 571 40.67 -7.34 16.18
CA ALA A 571 41.60 -6.47 16.92
C ALA A 571 43.10 -6.87 16.80
N ASP A 572 43.39 -8.17 16.85
CA ASP A 572 44.73 -8.72 16.82
C ASP A 572 45.15 -9.27 15.45
N ASN A 573 44.38 -8.97 14.39
CA ASN A 573 44.73 -9.45 13.05
C ASN A 573 45.93 -8.66 12.48
N LYS A 574 46.97 -9.35 12.13
CA LYS A 574 48.18 -8.84 11.47
C LYS A 574 48.51 -9.53 10.16
N THR A 575 47.74 -10.54 9.78
CA THR A 575 47.96 -11.32 8.57
C THR A 575 47.10 -10.82 7.41
N THR A 576 47.65 -10.96 6.22
CA THR A 576 46.96 -10.66 4.95
C THR A 576 46.77 -11.89 4.07
N SER A 577 46.99 -13.09 4.61
CA SER A 577 46.63 -14.38 3.96
C SER A 577 45.31 -14.90 4.48
N ALA A 578 44.59 -15.65 3.64
CA ALA A 578 43.36 -16.34 4.04
C ALA A 578 43.68 -17.33 5.16
N ASN A 579 42.87 -17.38 6.19
CA ASN A 579 43.13 -18.16 7.39
C ASN A 579 41.86 -18.41 8.21
N ASP A 580 41.97 -19.27 9.24
CA ASP A 580 40.93 -19.59 10.22
C ASP A 580 41.23 -19.01 11.61
N ASN A 581 42.11 -18.01 11.71
CA ASN A 581 42.43 -17.40 12.99
C ASN A 581 41.17 -16.86 13.67
N PRO A 582 41.07 -17.01 14.99
CA PRO A 582 39.92 -16.50 15.74
C PRO A 582 39.77 -14.97 15.53
N VAL A 583 38.58 -14.55 15.18
CA VAL A 583 38.26 -13.12 15.05
C VAL A 583 37.96 -12.53 16.42
N ASN A 584 38.73 -11.51 16.82
CA ASN A 584 38.50 -10.69 18.01
C ASN A 584 37.65 -9.49 17.62
N LYS A 585 36.31 -9.58 17.86
CA LYS A 585 35.33 -8.55 17.48
C LYS A 585 35.72 -7.18 18.01
N THR A 586 35.87 -6.21 17.13
CA THR A 586 36.18 -4.82 17.46
C THR A 586 34.96 -3.94 17.66
N ILE A 587 35.17 -2.71 18.09
CA ILE A 587 34.14 -1.67 18.13
C ILE A 587 33.64 -1.25 16.74
N TYR A 588 34.34 -1.58 15.64
CA TYR A 588 33.92 -1.26 14.28
C TYR A 588 33.21 -2.46 13.58
N ASP A 589 33.17 -3.63 14.23
CA ASP A 589 32.42 -4.76 13.68
C ASP A 589 30.92 -4.44 13.62
N PRO A 590 30.24 -4.62 12.46
CA PRO A 590 28.84 -4.22 12.29
C PRO A 590 27.81 -5.20 12.87
N CYS A 591 28.24 -6.43 13.24
CA CYS A 591 27.33 -7.51 13.62
C CYS A 591 26.64 -7.26 14.97
N PRO A 592 25.46 -7.84 15.19
CA PRO A 592 24.75 -7.74 16.46
C PRO A 592 25.47 -8.44 17.61
N VAL A 593 24.90 -8.31 18.81
CA VAL A 593 25.38 -9.00 20.00
C VAL A 593 25.45 -10.52 19.76
N GLY A 594 26.55 -11.14 20.20
CA GLY A 594 26.78 -12.58 20.02
C GLY A 594 27.38 -12.98 18.66
N PHE A 595 27.35 -12.10 17.67
CA PHE A 595 27.86 -12.35 16.33
C PHE A 595 29.02 -11.44 15.97
N LYS A 596 29.81 -11.89 14.99
CA LYS A 596 30.96 -11.17 14.43
C LYS A 596 31.15 -11.60 12.97
N LEU A 597 31.85 -10.80 12.19
CA LEU A 597 32.28 -11.22 10.86
C LEU A 597 33.16 -12.47 10.94
N PRO A 598 33.04 -13.41 10.00
CA PRO A 598 33.78 -14.67 10.04
C PRO A 598 35.24 -14.49 9.59
N ALA A 599 36.10 -15.46 9.90
CA ALA A 599 37.44 -15.58 9.33
C ALA A 599 37.38 -15.81 7.80
N SER A 600 38.45 -15.50 7.09
CA SER A 600 38.49 -15.52 5.62
C SER A 600 38.26 -16.92 5.01
N ASN A 601 38.60 -18.01 5.73
CA ASN A 601 38.37 -19.37 5.26
C ASN A 601 36.94 -19.90 5.58
N ALA A 602 36.12 -19.17 6.30
CA ALA A 602 34.79 -19.65 6.74
C ALA A 602 33.90 -20.17 5.60
N PHE A 603 34.03 -19.61 4.43
CA PHE A 603 33.22 -19.96 3.25
C PHE A 603 33.81 -21.06 2.36
N THR A 604 35.00 -21.59 2.67
CA THR A 604 35.67 -22.58 1.81
C THR A 604 34.90 -23.90 1.70
N GLY A 605 34.04 -24.23 2.65
CA GLY A 605 33.14 -25.39 2.57
C GLY A 605 32.00 -25.25 1.52
N PHE A 606 31.82 -24.09 0.93
CA PHE A 606 30.79 -23.87 -0.10
C PHE A 606 31.20 -24.39 -1.49
N THR A 607 32.42 -24.82 -1.63
CA THR A 607 32.89 -25.53 -2.82
C THR A 607 33.48 -26.88 -2.44
N THR A 608 33.43 -27.83 -3.37
CA THR A 608 33.94 -29.19 -3.14
C THR A 608 35.48 -29.25 -3.06
N THR A 609 36.16 -28.22 -3.53
CA THR A 609 37.61 -28.12 -3.56
C THR A 609 38.20 -27.21 -2.46
N GLY A 610 37.36 -26.42 -1.78
CA GLY A 610 37.81 -25.33 -0.91
C GLY A 610 38.33 -24.08 -1.62
N GLU A 611 38.44 -24.14 -2.95
CA GLU A 611 38.99 -23.11 -3.82
C GLU A 611 37.87 -22.47 -4.67
N SER A 612 38.25 -21.40 -5.39
CA SER A 612 37.36 -20.75 -6.37
C SER A 612 37.00 -21.70 -7.51
N VAL A 613 35.72 -21.83 -7.82
CA VAL A 613 35.19 -22.69 -8.88
C VAL A 613 34.34 -21.87 -9.87
N SER A 614 34.40 -22.26 -11.15
CA SER A 614 33.63 -21.66 -12.24
C SER A 614 32.58 -22.60 -12.85
N SER A 615 32.28 -23.70 -12.15
CA SER A 615 31.28 -24.68 -12.55
C SER A 615 30.37 -24.97 -11.36
N SER A 616 29.07 -24.91 -11.59
CA SER A 616 28.06 -25.24 -10.58
C SER A 616 28.18 -26.69 -10.04
N THR A 617 28.78 -27.60 -10.80
CA THR A 617 29.01 -29.01 -10.37
C THR A 617 30.07 -29.11 -9.26
N GLN A 618 30.88 -28.11 -9.08
CA GLN A 618 31.90 -28.03 -8.02
C GLN A 618 31.44 -27.18 -6.83
N VAL A 619 30.24 -26.64 -6.88
CA VAL A 619 29.62 -25.93 -5.75
C VAL A 619 28.94 -26.93 -4.81
N ASN A 620 29.18 -26.78 -3.52
CA ASN A 620 28.51 -27.54 -2.50
C ASN A 620 27.13 -26.93 -2.19
N GLY A 621 26.21 -26.94 -3.18
CA GLY A 621 24.91 -26.27 -3.06
C GLY A 621 24.07 -26.35 -4.32
N THR A 622 22.91 -25.72 -4.29
CA THR A 622 21.98 -25.61 -5.41
C THR A 622 21.59 -24.14 -5.60
N TRP A 623 21.65 -23.64 -6.84
CA TRP A 623 21.18 -22.29 -7.18
C TRP A 623 19.66 -22.27 -7.35
N SER A 624 18.99 -21.34 -6.64
CA SER A 624 17.58 -21.01 -6.85
C SER A 624 17.43 -19.88 -7.87
N SER A 625 16.84 -20.18 -9.03
CA SER A 625 16.60 -19.17 -10.06
C SER A 625 15.43 -18.24 -9.72
N SER A 626 14.50 -18.67 -8.87
CA SER A 626 13.36 -17.86 -8.39
C SER A 626 13.78 -16.88 -7.31
N GLU A 627 14.56 -17.35 -6.31
CA GLU A 627 14.98 -16.56 -5.15
C GLU A 627 16.31 -15.85 -5.37
N LYS A 628 16.99 -16.15 -6.50
CA LYS A 628 18.27 -15.53 -6.88
C LYS A 628 19.34 -15.68 -5.81
N GLY A 629 19.72 -16.93 -5.51
CA GLY A 629 20.74 -17.23 -4.51
C GLY A 629 21.12 -18.70 -4.45
N TRP A 630 22.10 -19.02 -3.63
CA TRP A 630 22.56 -20.37 -3.40
C TRP A 630 22.03 -20.91 -2.07
N TYR A 631 21.53 -22.14 -2.10
CA TYR A 631 21.36 -23.00 -0.94
C TYR A 631 22.62 -23.84 -0.80
N PHE A 632 23.56 -23.44 0.06
CA PHE A 632 24.77 -24.19 0.35
C PHE A 632 24.47 -25.31 1.34
N TYR A 633 24.86 -26.53 1.05
CA TYR A 633 24.68 -27.66 1.93
C TYR A 633 25.57 -27.56 3.16
N THR A 634 25.01 -27.84 4.34
CA THR A 634 25.69 -27.74 5.64
C THR A 634 26.05 -29.10 6.23
N ASN A 635 25.54 -30.19 5.62
CA ASN A 635 25.84 -31.57 6.00
C ASN A 635 26.18 -32.41 4.76
N SER A 636 26.87 -33.55 5.00
CA SER A 636 27.31 -34.50 3.96
C SER A 636 26.13 -35.16 3.22
N GLU A 637 25.01 -35.36 3.91
CA GLU A 637 23.78 -35.95 3.39
C GLU A 637 23.00 -35.01 2.49
N LYS A 638 23.38 -33.73 2.42
CA LYS A 638 22.73 -32.67 1.62
C LYS A 638 21.24 -32.45 1.98
N THR A 639 20.89 -32.70 3.22
CA THR A 639 19.52 -32.55 3.74
C THR A 639 19.29 -31.22 4.46
N GLN A 640 20.38 -30.50 4.77
CA GLN A 640 20.34 -29.18 5.40
C GLN A 640 21.13 -28.18 4.56
N SER A 641 20.66 -26.96 4.53
CA SER A 641 21.31 -25.88 3.77
C SER A 641 21.15 -24.53 4.45
N ILE A 642 22.02 -23.61 4.05
CA ILE A 642 21.91 -22.18 4.37
C ILE A 642 21.76 -21.39 3.08
N PHE A 643 20.88 -20.38 3.07
CA PHE A 643 20.62 -19.57 1.89
C PHE A 643 21.47 -18.30 1.87
N PHE A 644 22.15 -18.08 0.75
CA PHE A 644 22.92 -16.87 0.46
C PHE A 644 22.36 -16.20 -0.79
N PRO A 645 21.57 -15.10 -0.65
CA PRO A 645 20.95 -14.40 -1.77
C PRO A 645 21.97 -13.61 -2.59
N ALA A 646 21.68 -13.39 -3.87
CA ALA A 646 22.50 -12.55 -4.75
C ALA A 646 22.17 -11.06 -4.53
N LEU A 647 22.55 -10.52 -3.40
CA LEU A 647 22.27 -9.14 -2.98
C LEU A 647 23.07 -8.07 -3.72
N GLY A 648 24.02 -8.48 -4.59
CA GLY A 648 24.87 -7.58 -5.35
C GLY A 648 25.95 -6.90 -4.52
N TYR A 649 26.34 -5.71 -4.95
CA TYR A 649 27.33 -4.86 -4.30
C TYR A 649 27.02 -3.38 -4.58
N ARG A 650 27.67 -2.45 -3.85
CA ARG A 650 27.71 -1.03 -4.20
C ARG A 650 29.06 -0.67 -4.83
N SER A 651 29.01 0.01 -5.97
CA SER A 651 30.20 0.47 -6.66
C SER A 651 30.81 1.66 -5.94
N TYR A 652 32.09 1.58 -5.61
CA TYR A 652 32.86 2.70 -5.00
C TYR A 652 33.00 3.92 -5.91
N SER A 653 32.86 3.75 -7.23
CA SER A 653 32.99 4.84 -8.20
C SER A 653 31.68 5.59 -8.45
N THR A 654 30.55 4.87 -8.49
CA THR A 654 29.23 5.43 -8.79
C THR A 654 28.30 5.50 -7.58
N MET A 655 28.66 4.89 -6.46
CA MET A 655 27.83 4.72 -5.25
C MET A 655 26.54 3.93 -5.49
N ARG A 656 26.28 3.42 -6.68
CA ARG A 656 25.07 2.69 -7.07
C ARG A 656 25.16 1.21 -6.71
N PRO A 657 24.03 0.58 -6.36
CA PRO A 657 23.95 -0.87 -6.34
C PRO A 657 24.26 -1.46 -7.73
N GLY A 658 24.82 -2.64 -7.75
CA GLY A 658 25.13 -3.37 -8.98
C GLY A 658 24.98 -4.86 -8.80
N SER A 659 24.72 -5.60 -9.88
CA SER A 659 24.61 -7.06 -9.93
C SER A 659 23.56 -7.67 -9.00
N ILE A 660 22.50 -6.92 -8.66
CA ILE A 660 21.39 -7.42 -7.85
C ILE A 660 20.71 -8.59 -8.57
N GLY A 661 20.47 -9.68 -7.84
CA GLY A 661 19.87 -10.91 -8.37
C GLY A 661 20.80 -11.77 -9.24
N THR A 662 22.06 -11.35 -9.41
CA THR A 662 23.04 -12.08 -10.25
C THR A 662 24.33 -12.41 -9.52
N GLN A 663 24.68 -11.65 -8.48
CA GLN A 663 25.91 -11.82 -7.72
C GLN A 663 25.65 -11.63 -6.22
N GLY A 664 26.19 -12.51 -5.39
CA GLY A 664 26.27 -12.36 -3.93
C GLY A 664 27.70 -12.02 -3.54
N CYS A 665 27.85 -11.15 -2.53
CA CYS A 665 29.14 -10.71 -2.01
C CYS A 665 29.05 -10.54 -0.50
N PHE A 666 29.89 -11.27 0.26
CA PHE A 666 29.77 -11.35 1.73
C PHE A 666 31.15 -11.24 2.38
N TRP A 667 31.33 -10.21 3.19
CA TRP A 667 32.63 -9.91 3.82
C TRP A 667 33.10 -10.98 4.80
N SER A 668 34.43 -11.13 4.90
CA SER A 668 35.13 -11.68 6.06
C SER A 668 35.83 -10.58 6.85
N ALA A 669 36.32 -10.91 8.05
CA ALA A 669 36.99 -9.97 8.93
C ALA A 669 38.44 -9.71 8.55
N HIS A 670 39.02 -10.47 7.64
CA HIS A 670 40.46 -10.41 7.35
C HIS A 670 40.74 -9.70 6.03
N PRO A 671 41.70 -8.75 6.01
CA PRO A 671 42.12 -8.08 4.80
C PRO A 671 43.08 -8.94 3.98
N VAL A 672 43.24 -8.59 2.71
CA VAL A 672 44.31 -9.14 1.83
C VAL A 672 45.58 -8.32 1.95
N ALA A 673 45.56 -7.10 1.53
CA ALA A 673 46.66 -6.13 1.64
C ALA A 673 46.11 -4.74 1.30
N LYS A 674 46.64 -3.72 1.96
CA LYS A 674 46.39 -2.30 1.64
C LYS A 674 44.98 -1.98 1.12
N GLY A 675 43.93 -2.31 1.89
CA GLY A 675 42.57 -1.94 1.57
C GLY A 675 41.78 -2.94 0.73
N ASN A 676 42.37 -4.08 0.37
CA ASN A 676 41.64 -5.21 -0.22
C ASN A 676 41.27 -6.20 0.88
N ASN A 677 40.15 -6.88 0.70
CA ASN A 677 39.62 -7.79 1.71
C ASN A 677 39.13 -9.08 1.12
N TYR A 678 39.18 -10.12 1.93
CA TYR A 678 38.59 -11.38 1.59
C TYR A 678 37.07 -11.31 1.74
N TYR A 679 36.36 -11.88 0.77
CA TYR A 679 34.93 -12.05 0.82
C TYR A 679 34.48 -13.27 -0.03
N LEU A 680 33.35 -13.83 0.31
CA LEU A 680 32.65 -14.77 -0.53
C LEU A 680 32.03 -14.03 -1.72
N ARG A 681 32.37 -14.42 -2.95
CA ARG A 681 31.71 -13.98 -4.17
C ARG A 681 30.96 -15.14 -4.81
N THR A 682 29.70 -14.93 -5.19
CA THR A 682 28.89 -15.93 -5.87
C THR A 682 28.20 -15.36 -7.11
N SER A 683 28.00 -16.21 -8.10
CA SER A 683 27.05 -16.00 -9.18
C SER A 683 26.29 -17.31 -9.43
N SER A 684 25.39 -17.37 -10.42
CA SER A 684 24.65 -18.60 -10.72
C SER A 684 25.53 -19.78 -11.19
N VAL A 685 26.79 -19.52 -11.51
CA VAL A 685 27.72 -20.53 -12.07
C VAL A 685 29.05 -20.61 -11.34
N ASP A 686 29.46 -19.56 -10.65
CA ASP A 686 30.74 -19.51 -9.96
C ASP A 686 30.59 -19.20 -8.46
N VAL A 687 31.44 -19.80 -7.65
CA VAL A 687 31.57 -19.54 -6.22
C VAL A 687 33.05 -19.40 -5.86
N GLN A 688 33.38 -18.28 -5.24
CA GLN A 688 34.75 -17.90 -4.91
C GLN A 688 34.84 -17.60 -3.42
N PRO A 689 35.16 -18.59 -2.56
CA PRO A 689 35.07 -18.49 -1.11
C PRO A 689 36.01 -17.47 -0.48
N THR A 690 37.16 -17.24 -1.11
CA THR A 690 38.24 -16.35 -0.66
C THR A 690 38.58 -15.34 -1.75
N TYR A 691 37.55 -14.76 -2.39
CA TYR A 691 37.78 -13.78 -3.44
C TYR A 691 38.41 -12.51 -2.87
N MET A 692 39.27 -11.92 -3.65
CA MET A 692 39.99 -10.70 -3.30
C MET A 692 39.54 -9.56 -4.19
N ALA A 693 38.97 -8.52 -3.65
CA ALA A 693 38.66 -7.34 -4.44
C ALA A 693 39.04 -6.05 -3.73
N VAL A 694 39.25 -5.10 -4.59
CA VAL A 694 39.49 -3.70 -4.25
C VAL A 694 38.14 -3.06 -3.99
N SER A 695 37.92 -2.68 -2.72
CA SER A 695 36.89 -1.74 -2.22
C SER A 695 35.56 -1.68 -2.98
N TYR A 696 34.89 -2.80 -3.12
CA TYR A 696 33.42 -2.83 -3.25
C TYR A 696 32.79 -2.77 -1.85
N THR A 697 31.57 -2.26 -1.76
CA THR A 697 30.73 -2.43 -0.58
C THR A 697 29.83 -3.64 -0.79
N HIS A 698 29.87 -4.53 0.13
CA HIS A 698 29.10 -5.77 0.05
C HIS A 698 28.16 -5.88 1.24
#